data_28fd1d9d59f98ce46ff204d1184f16be
#
_entry.id   28fd1d9d59f98ce46ff204d1184f16be
#
_cell.length_a   1.000
_cell.length_b   1.000
_cell.length_c   1.000
_cell.angle_alpha   90.00
_cell.angle_beta   90.00
_cell.angle_gamma   90.00
#
_symmetry.space_group_name_H-M   'P 1'
#
loop_
_entity.id
_entity.type
_entity.pdbx_description
1 polymer ?
#
loop_
_entity_poly.entity_id
_entity_poly.type
_entity_poly.pdbx_seq_one_letter_code
_entity_poly.pdbx_strand_id
1 'polypeptide(L)'
;MLFKQPLRSAFVLLCLLAFVEARGQTDSVVDKLDSTVLSARKRTSALALGRAGVQKVEIGGLASIPSILGNADPVRFLTSLPGVETGSELDAGLHIQGSESAHSIVSMQGVPVYGAKHLLGIFSVFNPSHFSTMRYSQRAVSANRLGGEVDLTLPEDIPDRTRLDLSTGLISAQGTLRQALGSGTALSLSGRGSFINLLYKDQIKLGEDPLEYGFGDMNLSLVSKPSPQDILVFNLYSGLDKGQFISKDTSLGINAGWGNTLASASWKHSGLLQQIWTSAYDLSVDIDFNSMGASIPSGIRSAGYRASWEGGSWSAGAETAGYRAQLQYPYLKGITTASPGSAEIQTALESSLWGSYEMQLTPELSASLRLRGSHFLDPERQSHWGLSPSGTLRWNLLSAGKLEFTAGTAQQYLFQTGLTNLGMPCEFWFLAGKHADPQSSIYGILSYENTIDRGMYAIKADIYYRTLQGQVEYKGDLFDFMTGTYDLDRELLKGNGRNFGLSVMFHKQSGRLTGWIAYNVGRSLRNFDVPGYEGEYPSNHERLHEFNAVASWNGRGWSAGASVVAASGTPFTAPDSFYLLGNRVISHFGAHNSNRLAPYFRTDLSFNWFIIQDSRQTLGLNFSVYNATMRENPVLYKLYVTEERQFAYGPLNLGFSILPSISIFYRL
;
A
#
# COMPACT_ATOMS: atom_id res chain seq x y z
N MET A 1 -25.45 -22.72 3.26
CA MET A 1 -24.87 -23.85 4.05
C MET A 1 -24.64 -25.15 3.27
N LEU A 2 -25.14 -25.31 2.06
CA LEU A 2 -25.09 -26.57 1.28
C LEU A 2 -23.92 -26.70 0.28
N PHE A 3 -23.10 -25.66 0.06
CA PHE A 3 -21.95 -25.70 -0.86
C PHE A 3 -20.57 -25.84 -0.18
N LYS A 4 -20.51 -25.94 1.16
CA LYS A 4 -19.24 -25.99 1.91
C LYS A 4 -18.53 -27.37 1.92
N GLN A 5 -19.20 -28.46 1.60
CA GLN A 5 -18.58 -29.81 1.74
C GLN A 5 -17.96 -30.42 0.47
N PRO A 6 -18.51 -30.35 -0.74
CA PRO A 6 -17.92 -31.08 -1.86
C PRO A 6 -16.64 -30.41 -2.44
N LEU A 7 -16.50 -29.09 -2.35
CA LEU A 7 -15.27 -28.41 -2.82
C LEU A 7 -14.06 -28.67 -1.90
N ARG A 8 -14.29 -28.82 -0.59
CA ARG A 8 -13.22 -29.12 0.39
C ARG A 8 -12.58 -30.47 0.11
N SER A 9 -13.38 -31.49 -0.17
CA SER A 9 -12.90 -32.85 -0.43
C SER A 9 -12.21 -32.99 -1.80
N ALA A 10 -12.71 -32.29 -2.81
CA ALA A 10 -12.13 -32.32 -4.17
C ALA A 10 -10.78 -31.58 -4.23
N PHE A 11 -10.62 -30.48 -3.53
CA PHE A 11 -9.37 -29.70 -3.52
C PHE A 11 -8.26 -30.41 -2.75
N VAL A 12 -8.57 -31.00 -1.59
CA VAL A 12 -7.62 -31.82 -0.83
C VAL A 12 -7.21 -33.06 -1.61
N LEU A 13 -8.13 -33.69 -2.36
CA LEU A 13 -7.84 -34.84 -3.21
C LEU A 13 -6.97 -34.42 -4.43
N LEU A 14 -7.20 -33.26 -5.03
CA LEU A 14 -6.38 -32.73 -6.14
C LEU A 14 -4.96 -32.38 -5.69
N CYS A 15 -4.80 -31.81 -4.50
CA CYS A 15 -3.49 -31.53 -3.91
C CYS A 15 -2.74 -32.85 -3.54
N LEU A 16 -3.45 -33.85 -3.05
CA LEU A 16 -2.86 -35.15 -2.75
C LEU A 16 -2.49 -35.96 -4.01
N LEU A 17 -3.28 -35.91 -5.07
CA LEU A 17 -2.96 -36.53 -6.36
C LEU A 17 -1.75 -35.89 -7.05
N ALA A 18 -1.60 -34.54 -6.96
CA ALA A 18 -0.41 -33.86 -7.47
C ALA A 18 0.89 -34.24 -6.72
N PHE A 19 0.80 -34.68 -5.47
CA PHE A 19 1.94 -35.16 -4.69
C PHE A 19 2.36 -36.61 -5.03
N VAL A 20 1.44 -37.44 -5.55
CA VAL A 20 1.70 -38.86 -5.83
C VAL A 20 2.34 -39.09 -7.20
N GLU A 21 2.02 -38.29 -8.21
CA GLU A 21 2.60 -38.43 -9.56
C GLU A 21 4.02 -37.85 -9.74
N ALA A 22 4.50 -37.08 -8.78
CA ALA A 22 5.86 -36.49 -8.84
C ALA A 22 7.02 -37.47 -8.60
N ARG A 23 6.77 -38.80 -8.45
CA ARG A 23 7.79 -39.80 -8.17
C ARG A 23 8.33 -40.57 -9.38
N GLY A 24 7.93 -40.25 -10.58
CA GLY A 24 8.28 -41.05 -11.74
C GLY A 24 8.73 -40.28 -12.97
N GLN A 25 9.92 -39.70 -12.95
CA GLN A 25 10.66 -39.44 -14.20
C GLN A 25 12.16 -39.68 -13.99
N THR A 26 12.65 -40.68 -14.68
CA THR A 26 14.03 -41.11 -14.79
C THR A 26 14.89 -40.11 -15.54
N ASP A 27 16.13 -39.96 -15.07
CA ASP A 27 17.20 -39.15 -15.65
C ASP A 27 17.37 -39.34 -17.16
N SER A 28 17.20 -38.25 -17.89
CA SER A 28 17.83 -38.07 -19.20
C SER A 28 18.99 -37.08 -19.05
N VAL A 29 20.14 -37.48 -19.53
CA VAL A 29 21.37 -36.70 -19.54
C VAL A 29 21.15 -35.44 -20.38
N VAL A 30 21.00 -34.33 -19.71
CA VAL A 30 20.98 -32.97 -20.34
C VAL A 30 22.29 -32.29 -19.99
N ASP A 31 22.93 -31.75 -20.98
CA ASP A 31 24.24 -31.14 -21.04
C ASP A 31 24.71 -30.45 -19.77
N LYS A 32 25.85 -30.88 -19.25
CA LYS A 32 26.53 -30.35 -18.07
C LYS A 32 26.96 -28.87 -18.19
N LEU A 33 26.91 -28.26 -19.37
CA LEU A 33 27.24 -26.85 -19.55
C LEU A 33 26.12 -25.88 -19.15
N ASP A 34 24.86 -26.22 -19.42
CA ASP A 34 23.72 -25.36 -19.06
C ASP A 34 23.40 -25.39 -17.56
N SER A 35 23.69 -26.50 -16.88
CA SER A 35 23.50 -26.60 -15.44
C SER A 35 24.46 -25.72 -14.62
N THR A 36 25.65 -25.43 -15.18
CA THR A 36 26.64 -24.59 -14.52
C THR A 36 26.30 -23.09 -14.61
N VAL A 37 25.69 -22.66 -15.70
CA VAL A 37 25.23 -21.27 -15.88
C VAL A 37 23.95 -20.98 -15.07
N LEU A 38 23.05 -21.96 -14.95
CA LEU A 38 21.85 -21.85 -14.12
C LEU A 38 22.15 -21.97 -12.61
N SER A 39 23.19 -22.71 -12.23
CA SER A 39 23.62 -22.82 -10.82
C SER A 39 24.44 -21.59 -10.35
N ALA A 40 24.99 -20.82 -11.28
CA ALA A 40 25.74 -19.60 -10.97
C ALA A 40 24.85 -18.35 -10.69
N ARG A 41 23.56 -18.35 -11.06
CA ARG A 41 22.61 -17.36 -10.53
C ARG A 41 22.37 -17.70 -9.06
N LYS A 42 23.10 -17.02 -8.16
CA LYS A 42 22.79 -17.00 -6.73
C LYS A 42 21.30 -16.74 -6.60
N ARG A 43 20.52 -17.74 -6.16
CA ARG A 43 19.12 -17.57 -5.83
C ARG A 43 19.05 -16.66 -4.60
N THR A 44 18.84 -15.38 -4.82
CA THR A 44 18.75 -14.38 -3.76
C THR A 44 17.28 -14.08 -3.49
N SER A 45 16.96 -13.72 -2.27
CA SER A 45 15.64 -13.20 -1.91
C SER A 45 15.33 -11.95 -2.74
N ALA A 46 14.02 -11.68 -2.94
CA ALA A 46 13.54 -10.46 -3.59
C ALA A 46 13.99 -9.18 -2.84
N LEU A 47 14.23 -9.30 -1.53
CA LEU A 47 14.60 -8.18 -0.67
C LEU A 47 16.12 -8.04 -0.62
N ALA A 48 16.65 -6.92 -1.11
CA ALA A 48 18.01 -6.50 -0.91
C ALA A 48 18.06 -5.36 0.11
N LEU A 49 18.85 -5.53 1.17
CA LEU A 49 19.06 -4.47 2.15
C LEU A 49 19.92 -3.36 1.50
N GLY A 50 19.31 -2.18 1.34
CA GLY A 50 19.93 -1.03 0.68
C GLY A 50 20.75 -0.16 1.62
N ARG A 51 21.45 0.82 1.06
CA ARG A 51 22.17 1.84 1.84
C ARG A 51 21.20 2.89 2.41
N ALA A 52 21.58 3.53 3.51
CA ALA A 52 20.93 4.72 4.06
C ALA A 52 19.43 4.58 4.41
N GLY A 53 19.01 3.44 5.00
CA GLY A 53 17.61 3.24 5.41
C GLY A 53 16.63 3.08 4.23
N VAL A 54 17.12 3.00 3.00
CA VAL A 54 16.33 2.68 1.80
C VAL A 54 16.53 1.21 1.47
N GLN A 55 15.44 0.47 1.42
CA GLN A 55 15.44 -0.93 0.97
C GLN A 55 15.07 -0.98 -0.51
N LYS A 56 15.79 -1.80 -1.25
CA LYS A 56 15.51 -2.06 -2.66
C LYS A 56 14.91 -3.45 -2.80
N VAL A 57 13.75 -3.54 -3.42
CA VAL A 57 13.04 -4.79 -3.70
C VAL A 57 13.05 -5.02 -5.21
N GLU A 58 13.62 -6.13 -5.64
CA GLU A 58 13.53 -6.57 -7.03
C GLU A 58 12.16 -7.20 -7.28
N ILE A 59 11.32 -6.55 -8.09
CA ILE A 59 9.91 -6.96 -8.28
C ILE A 59 9.81 -8.34 -8.92
N GLY A 60 10.72 -8.71 -9.81
CA GLY A 60 10.77 -10.05 -10.40
C GLY A 60 10.90 -11.19 -9.37
N GLY A 61 11.46 -10.91 -8.20
CA GLY A 61 11.58 -11.89 -7.09
C GLY A 61 10.26 -12.13 -6.33
N LEU A 62 9.29 -11.24 -6.45
CA LEU A 62 7.99 -11.36 -5.76
C LEU A 62 7.17 -12.55 -6.25
N ALA A 63 7.40 -13.04 -7.45
CA ALA A 63 6.68 -14.18 -8.02
C ALA A 63 6.83 -15.49 -7.23
N SER A 64 7.84 -15.60 -6.36
CA SER A 64 8.05 -16.78 -5.49
C SER A 64 7.41 -16.65 -4.10
N ILE A 65 6.80 -15.51 -3.81
CA ILE A 65 6.15 -15.21 -2.53
C ILE A 65 4.65 -15.45 -2.69
N PRO A 66 3.94 -15.97 -1.67
CA PRO A 66 2.51 -16.13 -1.73
C PRO A 66 1.82 -14.81 -2.10
N SER A 67 0.99 -14.87 -3.10
CA SER A 67 0.25 -13.74 -3.63
C SER A 67 -1.25 -13.97 -3.48
N ILE A 68 -2.01 -12.90 -3.36
CA ILE A 68 -3.46 -13.02 -3.32
C ILE A 68 -3.97 -13.34 -4.72
N LEU A 69 -4.77 -14.38 -4.81
CA LEU A 69 -5.44 -14.78 -6.05
C LEU A 69 -4.46 -14.96 -7.23
N GLY A 70 -3.23 -15.40 -6.94
CA GLY A 70 -2.21 -15.67 -7.96
C GLY A 70 -1.49 -14.45 -8.54
N ASN A 71 -1.78 -13.24 -8.05
CA ASN A 71 -1.14 -12.01 -8.52
C ASN A 71 -0.14 -11.48 -7.48
N ALA A 72 1.13 -11.38 -7.85
CA ALA A 72 2.13 -10.69 -7.03
C ALA A 72 1.78 -9.20 -6.92
N ASP A 73 1.89 -8.64 -5.70
CA ASP A 73 1.59 -7.24 -5.44
C ASP A 73 2.74 -6.56 -4.70
N PRO A 74 3.39 -5.56 -5.33
CA PRO A 74 4.57 -4.93 -4.73
C PRO A 74 4.27 -4.15 -3.45
N VAL A 75 3.13 -3.46 -3.36
CA VAL A 75 2.78 -2.65 -2.19
C VAL A 75 2.34 -3.56 -1.04
N ARG A 76 1.53 -4.56 -1.34
CA ARG A 76 1.11 -5.53 -0.32
C ARG A 76 2.27 -6.37 0.21
N PHE A 77 3.31 -6.61 -0.59
CA PHE A 77 4.54 -7.21 -0.11
C PHE A 77 5.16 -6.44 1.06
N LEU A 78 5.09 -5.10 1.05
CA LEU A 78 5.66 -4.27 2.11
C LEU A 78 5.03 -4.55 3.47
N THR A 79 3.76 -4.95 3.53
CA THR A 79 3.09 -5.28 4.80
C THR A 79 3.63 -6.55 5.47
N SER A 80 4.48 -7.31 4.78
CA SER A 80 5.22 -8.43 5.38
C SER A 80 6.57 -8.02 5.98
N LEU A 81 6.97 -6.75 5.82
CA LEU A 81 8.23 -6.21 6.34
C LEU A 81 8.03 -5.60 7.74
N PRO A 82 9.08 -5.59 8.58
CA PRO A 82 8.99 -5.01 9.91
C PRO A 82 8.74 -3.50 9.85
N GLY A 83 7.88 -3.03 10.76
CA GLY A 83 7.52 -1.61 10.84
C GLY A 83 6.57 -1.11 9.76
N VAL A 84 5.94 -2.01 8.99
CA VAL A 84 4.84 -1.71 8.08
C VAL A 84 3.61 -2.46 8.55
N GLU A 85 2.64 -1.74 9.06
CA GLU A 85 1.43 -2.29 9.67
C GLU A 85 0.26 -2.22 8.68
N THR A 86 -0.65 -3.18 8.77
CA THR A 86 -1.96 -3.14 8.09
C THR A 86 -3.05 -2.97 9.12
N GLY A 87 -3.88 -1.94 9.02
CA GLY A 87 -4.98 -1.72 9.94
C GLY A 87 -5.98 -2.89 9.92
N SER A 88 -6.58 -3.17 8.79
CA SER A 88 -7.51 -4.29 8.59
C SER A 88 -7.36 -4.89 7.18
N GLU A 89 -8.14 -5.92 6.85
CA GLU A 89 -8.15 -6.47 5.49
C GLU A 89 -8.71 -5.49 4.45
N LEU A 90 -9.55 -4.56 4.88
CA LEU A 90 -10.14 -3.50 4.06
C LEU A 90 -9.34 -2.19 4.10
N ASP A 91 -8.33 -2.13 4.94
CA ASP A 91 -7.41 -0.99 5.00
C ASP A 91 -6.20 -1.26 4.11
N ALA A 92 -6.17 -0.63 2.96
CA ALA A 92 -5.03 -0.70 2.05
C ALA A 92 -3.99 0.39 2.32
N GLY A 93 -4.11 1.13 3.42
CA GLY A 93 -3.12 2.10 3.85
C GLY A 93 -1.78 1.45 4.18
N LEU A 94 -0.70 2.17 3.94
CA LEU A 94 0.63 1.81 4.42
C LEU A 94 0.92 2.59 5.69
N HIS A 95 0.81 1.92 6.83
CA HIS A 95 1.10 2.51 8.13
C HIS A 95 2.55 2.20 8.50
N ILE A 96 3.45 3.10 8.13
CA ILE A 96 4.89 2.92 8.33
C ILE A 96 5.26 3.49 9.71
N GLN A 97 5.71 2.62 10.62
CA GLN A 97 6.04 2.98 12.00
C GLN A 97 4.88 3.70 12.71
N GLY A 98 3.66 3.17 12.58
CA GLY A 98 2.44 3.71 13.19
C GLY A 98 1.95 5.03 12.60
N SER A 99 2.48 5.47 11.46
CA SER A 99 2.03 6.69 10.76
C SER A 99 0.69 6.47 10.07
N GLU A 100 -0.08 7.54 9.89
CA GLU A 100 -1.27 7.50 9.01
C GLU A 100 -0.86 7.19 7.57
N SER A 101 -1.77 6.59 6.81
CA SER A 101 -1.53 6.29 5.40
C SER A 101 -1.11 7.52 4.61
N ALA A 102 -1.76 8.67 4.84
CA ALA A 102 -1.45 9.95 4.21
C ALA A 102 -0.09 10.54 4.57
N HIS A 103 0.52 10.09 5.66
CA HIS A 103 1.88 10.51 6.05
C HIS A 103 2.95 9.92 5.14
N SER A 104 2.65 8.85 4.44
CA SER A 104 3.58 8.20 3.52
C SER A 104 3.29 8.60 2.07
N ILE A 105 4.31 8.61 1.23
CA ILE A 105 4.14 8.80 -0.21
C ILE A 105 4.35 7.49 -0.95
N VAL A 106 3.41 7.18 -1.84
CA VAL A 106 3.54 6.11 -2.83
C VAL A 106 3.66 6.75 -4.20
N SER A 107 4.66 6.36 -4.98
CA SER A 107 4.99 7.00 -6.26
C SER A 107 5.34 6.00 -7.36
N MET A 108 5.16 6.42 -8.61
CA MET A 108 5.71 5.81 -9.82
C MET A 108 6.74 6.75 -10.42
N GLN A 109 8.00 6.33 -10.50
CA GLN A 109 9.09 7.18 -11.00
C GLN A 109 9.14 8.55 -10.30
N GLY A 110 8.91 8.58 -8.99
CA GLY A 110 8.86 9.81 -8.19
C GLY A 110 7.60 10.67 -8.36
N VAL A 111 6.62 10.25 -9.17
CA VAL A 111 5.33 10.94 -9.33
C VAL A 111 4.33 10.39 -8.31
N PRO A 112 3.68 11.21 -7.48
CA PRO A 112 2.77 10.74 -6.45
C PRO A 112 1.53 10.04 -7.03
N VAL A 113 1.10 8.94 -6.40
CA VAL A 113 -0.15 8.20 -6.64
C VAL A 113 -1.03 8.37 -5.42
N TYR A 114 -2.16 9.08 -5.55
CA TYR A 114 -2.98 9.48 -4.41
C TYR A 114 -3.92 8.39 -3.89
N GLY A 115 -4.32 7.44 -4.72
CA GLY A 115 -5.14 6.29 -4.34
C GLY A 115 -4.52 5.00 -4.87
N ALA A 116 -3.53 4.45 -4.18
CA ALA A 116 -2.70 3.34 -4.67
C ALA A 116 -3.37 1.97 -4.53
N LYS A 117 -4.71 1.86 -4.63
CA LYS A 117 -5.47 0.65 -4.31
C LYS A 117 -6.58 0.32 -5.31
N HIS A 118 -6.72 -0.98 -5.61
CA HIS A 118 -7.87 -1.61 -6.28
C HIS A 118 -8.59 -2.56 -5.34
N LEU A 119 -9.84 -2.92 -5.67
CA LEU A 119 -10.67 -3.92 -4.98
C LEU A 119 -10.65 -3.71 -3.46
N LEU A 120 -11.08 -2.53 -3.03
CA LEU A 120 -11.17 -2.18 -1.61
C LEU A 120 -9.84 -2.41 -0.83
N GLY A 121 -8.70 -2.34 -1.55
CA GLY A 121 -7.39 -2.52 -0.96
C GLY A 121 -6.78 -3.91 -1.04
N ILE A 122 -7.46 -4.87 -1.65
CA ILE A 122 -6.93 -6.22 -1.86
C ILE A 122 -5.73 -6.20 -2.81
N PHE A 123 -5.72 -5.32 -3.81
CA PHE A 123 -4.61 -5.13 -4.76
C PHE A 123 -4.14 -3.69 -4.80
N SER A 124 -2.87 -3.48 -5.10
CA SER A 124 -2.37 -2.17 -5.50
C SER A 124 -2.61 -1.89 -6.98
N VAL A 125 -2.56 -0.61 -7.33
CA VAL A 125 -2.69 -0.14 -8.73
C VAL A 125 -1.48 -0.49 -9.61
N PHE A 126 -0.47 -1.14 -9.08
CA PHE A 126 0.79 -1.41 -9.78
C PHE A 126 0.78 -2.79 -10.43
N ASN A 127 0.89 -2.83 -11.77
CA ASN A 127 1.17 -4.06 -12.49
C ASN A 127 2.65 -4.44 -12.26
N PRO A 128 2.97 -5.53 -11.54
CA PRO A 128 4.34 -5.84 -11.16
C PRO A 128 5.27 -6.06 -12.35
N SER A 129 4.80 -6.59 -13.47
CA SER A 129 5.63 -6.85 -14.63
C SER A 129 6.07 -5.58 -15.38
N HIS A 130 5.45 -4.43 -15.09
CA HIS A 130 5.80 -3.14 -15.70
C HIS A 130 7.02 -2.49 -15.05
N PHE A 131 7.29 -2.80 -13.77
CA PHE A 131 8.33 -2.20 -12.97
C PHE A 131 9.49 -3.17 -12.73
N SER A 132 10.69 -2.63 -12.53
CA SER A 132 11.89 -3.43 -12.21
C SER A 132 12.14 -3.52 -10.73
N THR A 133 12.03 -2.38 -10.04
CA THR A 133 12.35 -2.30 -8.61
C THR A 133 11.38 -1.41 -7.88
N MET A 134 11.28 -1.65 -6.58
CA MET A 134 10.60 -0.79 -5.63
C MET A 134 11.61 -0.34 -4.59
N ARG A 135 11.67 0.97 -4.32
CA ARG A 135 12.43 1.55 -3.23
C ARG A 135 11.48 1.84 -2.08
N TYR A 136 11.84 1.43 -0.90
CA TYR A 136 11.10 1.65 0.32
C TYR A 136 11.97 2.31 1.37
N SER A 137 11.46 3.32 2.05
CA SER A 137 12.11 3.99 3.16
C SER A 137 11.12 4.25 4.28
N GLN A 138 11.56 4.10 5.53
CA GLN A 138 10.76 4.39 6.73
C GLN A 138 10.55 5.89 6.98
N ARG A 139 11.16 6.74 6.17
CA ARG A 139 11.01 8.20 6.19
C ARG A 139 10.89 8.73 4.77
N ALA A 140 10.09 9.75 4.58
CA ALA A 140 10.03 10.45 3.30
C ALA A 140 11.31 11.28 3.12
N VAL A 141 12.00 11.04 2.02
CA VAL A 141 13.25 11.74 1.67
C VAL A 141 13.00 12.70 0.51
N SER A 142 12.15 12.31 -0.44
CA SER A 142 11.90 13.05 -1.67
C SER A 142 10.76 14.07 -1.56
N ALA A 143 9.89 13.98 -0.54
CA ALA A 143 8.69 14.79 -0.41
C ALA A 143 8.48 15.30 1.02
N ASN A 144 7.63 16.31 1.19
CA ASN A 144 7.18 16.80 2.48
C ASN A 144 6.05 15.89 2.99
N ARG A 145 6.45 14.82 3.70
CA ARG A 145 5.57 13.83 4.36
C ARG A 145 6.15 13.43 5.71
N LEU A 146 5.29 13.07 6.65
CA LEU A 146 5.69 12.71 8.01
C LEU A 146 6.12 11.25 8.14
N GLY A 147 5.65 10.37 7.25
CA GLY A 147 5.87 8.92 7.28
C GLY A 147 6.97 8.44 6.35
N GLY A 148 6.71 7.34 5.68
CA GLY A 148 7.65 6.70 4.76
C GLY A 148 7.50 7.08 3.29
N GLU A 149 8.31 6.42 2.47
CA GLU A 149 8.33 6.62 1.03
C GLU A 149 8.42 5.27 0.31
N VAL A 150 7.59 5.09 -0.70
CA VAL A 150 7.59 3.94 -1.62
C VAL A 150 7.63 4.47 -3.05
N ASP A 151 8.61 4.06 -3.83
CA ASP A 151 8.74 4.45 -5.23
C ASP A 151 8.98 3.26 -6.13
N LEU A 152 8.12 3.05 -7.11
CA LEU A 152 8.25 2.01 -8.12
C LEU A 152 8.94 2.58 -9.35
N THR A 153 10.04 1.92 -9.76
CA THR A 153 10.89 2.37 -10.84
C THR A 153 10.82 1.45 -12.05
N LEU A 154 10.81 2.06 -13.23
CA LEU A 154 10.80 1.37 -14.51
C LEU A 154 12.17 0.71 -14.79
N PRO A 155 12.19 -0.37 -15.58
CA PRO A 155 13.44 -0.90 -16.11
C PRO A 155 14.05 0.07 -17.13
N GLU A 156 15.31 0.47 -16.89
CA GLU A 156 16.03 1.39 -17.78
C GLU A 156 16.90 0.67 -18.85
N ASP A 157 17.01 -0.67 -18.82
CA ASP A 157 17.73 -1.42 -19.85
C ASP A 157 16.96 -1.39 -21.18
N ILE A 158 17.66 -1.52 -22.29
CA ILE A 158 17.07 -1.78 -23.61
C ILE A 158 17.07 -3.29 -23.81
N PRO A 159 15.92 -3.94 -23.99
CA PRO A 159 15.88 -5.39 -24.10
C PRO A 159 16.48 -5.88 -25.42
N ASP A 160 17.30 -6.93 -25.38
CA ASP A 160 17.90 -7.55 -26.57
C ASP A 160 16.85 -8.24 -27.45
N ARG A 161 15.72 -8.61 -26.88
CA ARG A 161 14.57 -9.25 -27.54
C ARG A 161 13.27 -8.76 -26.95
N THR A 162 12.18 -8.96 -27.67
CA THR A 162 10.83 -8.74 -27.14
C THR A 162 10.63 -9.57 -25.87
N ARG A 163 10.15 -8.94 -24.79
CA ARG A 163 9.74 -9.59 -23.54
C ARG A 163 8.23 -9.48 -23.43
N LEU A 164 7.60 -10.59 -23.14
CA LEU A 164 6.16 -10.68 -22.92
C LEU A 164 5.91 -11.40 -21.62
N ASP A 165 5.12 -10.80 -20.75
CA ASP A 165 4.65 -11.40 -19.49
C ASP A 165 3.11 -11.37 -19.53
N LEU A 166 2.50 -12.55 -19.51
CA LEU A 166 1.05 -12.71 -19.50
C LEU A 166 0.65 -13.54 -18.28
N SER A 167 -0.40 -13.16 -17.60
CA SER A 167 -0.97 -13.94 -16.51
C SER A 167 -2.47 -13.78 -16.49
N THR A 168 -3.19 -14.88 -16.27
CA THR A 168 -4.64 -14.86 -16.03
C THR A 168 -4.98 -15.78 -14.88
N GLY A 169 -5.73 -15.25 -13.93
CA GLY A 169 -6.26 -15.98 -12.78
C GLY A 169 -7.78 -16.12 -12.86
N LEU A 170 -8.41 -16.32 -11.70
CA LEU A 170 -9.87 -16.49 -11.60
C LEU A 170 -10.64 -15.16 -11.68
N ILE A 171 -10.00 -14.03 -11.36
CA ILE A 171 -10.69 -12.74 -11.22
C ILE A 171 -10.16 -11.65 -12.16
N SER A 172 -8.93 -11.78 -12.66
CA SER A 172 -8.29 -10.78 -13.51
C SER A 172 -7.28 -11.41 -14.46
N ALA A 173 -7.03 -10.70 -15.56
CA ALA A 173 -5.92 -10.96 -16.45
C ALA A 173 -5.02 -9.73 -16.54
N GLN A 174 -3.73 -9.96 -16.75
CA GLN A 174 -2.74 -8.91 -16.96
C GLN A 174 -1.72 -9.31 -18.01
N GLY A 175 -1.17 -8.30 -18.68
CA GLY A 175 -0.13 -8.49 -19.66
C GLY A 175 0.84 -7.34 -19.69
N THR A 176 2.10 -7.61 -19.99
CA THR A 176 3.14 -6.61 -20.22
C THR A 176 3.97 -7.01 -21.44
N LEU A 177 4.03 -6.11 -22.41
CA LEU A 177 4.92 -6.19 -23.57
C LEU A 177 6.04 -5.19 -23.40
N ARG A 178 7.28 -5.64 -23.56
CA ARG A 178 8.45 -4.75 -23.60
C ARG A 178 9.30 -5.06 -24.81
N GLN A 179 9.51 -4.05 -25.66
CA GLN A 179 10.17 -4.19 -26.95
C GLN A 179 11.17 -3.07 -27.21
N ALA A 180 12.31 -3.42 -27.78
CA ALA A 180 13.24 -2.44 -28.33
C ALA A 180 12.67 -1.83 -29.63
N LEU A 181 12.70 -0.50 -29.73
CA LEU A 181 12.39 0.28 -30.95
C LEU A 181 13.69 0.76 -31.64
N GLY A 182 14.71 -0.07 -31.65
CA GLY A 182 16.06 0.25 -32.09
C GLY A 182 17.09 0.03 -30.97
N SER A 183 18.34 0.41 -31.21
CA SER A 183 19.45 0.13 -30.28
C SER A 183 19.41 0.94 -28.99
N GLY A 184 18.71 2.07 -28.95
CA GLY A 184 18.73 2.99 -27.82
C GLY A 184 17.36 3.28 -27.19
N THR A 185 16.27 2.66 -27.67
CA THR A 185 14.92 2.98 -27.21
C THR A 185 14.12 1.72 -26.94
N ALA A 186 13.41 1.68 -25.81
CA ALA A 186 12.50 0.61 -25.43
C ALA A 186 11.11 1.15 -25.13
N LEU A 187 10.09 0.47 -25.65
CA LEU A 187 8.68 0.68 -25.34
C LEU A 187 8.21 -0.41 -24.37
N SER A 188 7.51 -0.02 -23.32
CA SER A 188 6.80 -0.93 -22.42
C SER A 188 5.33 -0.57 -22.40
N LEU A 189 4.47 -1.56 -22.63
CA LEU A 189 3.01 -1.44 -22.55
C LEU A 189 2.51 -2.53 -21.61
N SER A 190 1.70 -2.17 -20.63
CA SER A 190 1.02 -3.15 -19.80
C SER A 190 -0.43 -2.78 -19.56
N GLY A 191 -1.24 -3.81 -19.34
CA GLY A 191 -2.64 -3.67 -18.97
C GLY A 191 -3.05 -4.77 -18.02
N ARG A 192 -4.01 -4.44 -17.17
CA ARG A 192 -4.67 -5.37 -16.27
C ARG A 192 -6.16 -5.04 -16.23
N GLY A 193 -7.00 -6.07 -16.20
CA GLY A 193 -8.44 -5.91 -16.08
C GLY A 193 -9.06 -7.04 -15.31
N SER A 194 -10.06 -6.72 -14.50
CA SER A 194 -10.88 -7.71 -13.81
C SER A 194 -12.03 -8.17 -14.66
N PHE A 195 -12.43 -9.42 -14.49
CA PHE A 195 -13.65 -10.00 -15.06
C PHE A 195 -14.57 -10.57 -13.96
N ILE A 196 -14.46 -10.02 -12.75
CA ILE A 196 -15.23 -10.43 -11.58
C ILE A 196 -16.72 -10.40 -11.88
N ASN A 197 -17.24 -9.29 -12.42
CA ASN A 197 -18.67 -9.17 -12.75
C ASN A 197 -19.10 -10.12 -13.88
N LEU A 198 -18.18 -10.47 -14.79
CA LEU A 198 -18.51 -11.38 -15.90
C LEU A 198 -18.73 -12.83 -15.39
N LEU A 199 -17.91 -13.28 -14.45
CA LEU A 199 -17.89 -14.67 -14.00
C LEU A 199 -18.59 -14.90 -12.65
N TYR A 200 -18.62 -13.87 -11.77
CA TYR A 200 -19.00 -14.03 -10.36
C TYR A 200 -20.07 -13.04 -9.87
N LYS A 201 -20.79 -12.38 -10.78
CA LYS A 201 -21.81 -11.37 -10.46
C LYS A 201 -22.81 -11.83 -9.37
N ASP A 202 -23.26 -13.08 -9.43
CA ASP A 202 -24.24 -13.62 -8.49
C ASP A 202 -23.63 -14.35 -7.29
N GLN A 203 -22.30 -14.55 -7.29
CA GLN A 203 -21.61 -15.27 -6.22
C GLN A 203 -20.97 -14.35 -5.18
N ILE A 204 -20.61 -13.12 -5.58
CA ILE A 204 -20.04 -12.14 -4.64
C ILE A 204 -21.18 -11.36 -4.02
N LYS A 205 -21.35 -11.49 -2.71
CA LYS A 205 -22.43 -10.89 -1.96
C LYS A 205 -21.93 -10.22 -0.70
N LEU A 206 -22.60 -9.14 -0.31
CA LEU A 206 -22.50 -8.53 1.01
C LEU A 206 -23.81 -8.83 1.75
N GLY A 207 -23.77 -9.77 2.70
CA GLY A 207 -24.99 -10.38 3.23
C GLY A 207 -25.66 -11.26 2.17
N GLU A 208 -26.93 -11.00 1.84
CA GLU A 208 -27.70 -11.72 0.81
C GLU A 208 -27.70 -10.97 -0.54
N ASP A 209 -27.28 -9.71 -0.56
CA ASP A 209 -27.35 -8.85 -1.73
C ASP A 209 -26.07 -8.88 -2.57
N PRO A 210 -26.17 -8.83 -3.91
CA PRO A 210 -25.02 -8.89 -4.80
C PRO A 210 -24.15 -7.64 -4.68
N LEU A 211 -22.83 -7.84 -4.72
CA LEU A 211 -21.80 -6.80 -4.83
C LEU A 211 -21.16 -6.91 -6.22
N GLU A 212 -21.41 -5.93 -7.08
CA GLU A 212 -20.74 -5.81 -8.36
C GLU A 212 -19.46 -4.99 -8.19
N TYR A 213 -18.36 -5.46 -8.78
CA TYR A 213 -17.08 -4.75 -8.74
C TYR A 213 -16.24 -5.06 -9.97
N GLY A 214 -15.58 -4.03 -10.50
CA GLY A 214 -14.63 -4.17 -11.59
C GLY A 214 -13.54 -3.12 -11.54
N PHE A 215 -12.35 -3.48 -12.01
CA PHE A 215 -11.22 -2.55 -12.17
C PHE A 215 -10.44 -2.82 -13.44
N GLY A 216 -9.72 -1.81 -13.88
CA GLY A 216 -8.75 -1.92 -14.96
C GLY A 216 -7.68 -0.86 -14.87
N ASP A 217 -6.48 -1.19 -15.33
CA ASP A 217 -5.36 -0.27 -15.41
C ASP A 217 -4.51 -0.48 -16.68
N MET A 218 -3.85 0.58 -17.10
CA MET A 218 -2.94 0.59 -18.23
C MET A 218 -1.70 1.45 -17.91
N ASN A 219 -0.53 0.95 -18.27
CA ASN A 219 0.72 1.71 -18.25
C ASN A 219 1.36 1.72 -19.64
N LEU A 220 1.92 2.86 -20.00
CA LEU A 220 2.73 3.05 -21.21
C LEU A 220 4.02 3.76 -20.78
N SER A 221 5.17 3.19 -21.13
CA SER A 221 6.47 3.82 -20.84
C SER A 221 7.39 3.74 -22.02
N LEU A 222 8.12 4.82 -22.29
CA LEU A 222 9.17 4.90 -23.30
C LEU A 222 10.47 5.28 -22.60
N VAL A 223 11.49 4.44 -22.73
CA VAL A 223 12.83 4.70 -22.23
C VAL A 223 13.76 4.84 -23.42
N SER A 224 14.45 5.97 -23.53
CA SER A 224 15.41 6.23 -24.60
C SER A 224 16.78 6.64 -24.05
N LYS A 225 17.84 6.08 -24.62
CA LYS A 225 19.23 6.37 -24.31
C LYS A 225 19.94 6.90 -25.57
N PRO A 226 19.72 8.18 -25.89
CA PRO A 226 20.33 8.79 -27.09
C PRO A 226 21.84 8.88 -26.99
N SER A 227 22.39 8.90 -25.79
CA SER A 227 23.84 8.78 -25.50
C SER A 227 24.08 7.93 -24.26
N PRO A 228 25.33 7.49 -23.97
CA PRO A 228 25.65 6.77 -22.73
C PRO A 228 25.37 7.56 -21.45
N GLN A 229 25.31 8.89 -21.53
CA GLN A 229 25.10 9.80 -20.41
C GLN A 229 23.64 10.24 -20.27
N ASP A 230 22.83 10.06 -21.30
CA ASP A 230 21.47 10.55 -21.36
C ASP A 230 20.45 9.43 -21.26
N ILE A 231 19.46 9.59 -20.38
CA ILE A 231 18.31 8.71 -20.27
C ILE A 231 17.06 9.61 -20.27
N LEU A 232 16.20 9.40 -21.27
CA LEU A 232 14.89 10.00 -21.36
C LEU A 232 13.85 8.97 -20.98
N VAL A 233 12.90 9.32 -20.11
CA VAL A 233 11.80 8.44 -19.71
C VAL A 233 10.49 9.19 -19.84
N PHE A 234 9.55 8.63 -20.58
CA PHE A 234 8.14 9.02 -20.60
C PHE A 234 7.32 7.93 -19.94
N ASN A 235 6.39 8.31 -19.09
CA ASN A 235 5.53 7.38 -18.38
C ASN A 235 4.10 7.91 -18.33
N LEU A 236 3.14 7.05 -18.67
CA LEU A 236 1.70 7.29 -18.58
C LEU A 236 1.08 6.14 -17.82
N TYR A 237 0.16 6.46 -16.92
CA TYR A 237 -0.66 5.50 -16.19
C TYR A 237 -2.09 5.99 -16.11
N SER A 238 -3.04 5.07 -16.25
CA SER A 238 -4.46 5.31 -15.96
C SER A 238 -5.06 4.04 -15.37
N GLY A 239 -5.77 4.18 -14.26
CA GLY A 239 -6.49 3.10 -13.58
C GLY A 239 -7.83 3.57 -13.09
N LEU A 240 -8.83 2.68 -13.13
CA LEU A 240 -10.22 2.94 -12.77
C LEU A 240 -10.80 1.74 -12.02
N ASP A 241 -11.56 2.05 -10.99
CA ASP A 241 -12.39 1.11 -10.22
C ASP A 241 -13.85 1.54 -10.24
N LYS A 242 -14.76 0.57 -10.23
CA LYS A 242 -16.19 0.77 -10.05
C LYS A 242 -16.75 -0.32 -9.17
N GLY A 243 -17.53 0.07 -8.15
CA GLY A 243 -18.26 -0.82 -7.29
C GLY A 243 -19.72 -0.41 -7.18
N GLN A 244 -20.63 -1.39 -7.12
CA GLN A 244 -22.05 -1.17 -6.92
C GLN A 244 -22.59 -2.20 -5.93
N PHE A 245 -23.34 -1.70 -4.96
CA PHE A 245 -24.10 -2.50 -4.00
C PHE A 245 -25.53 -2.01 -3.96
N ILE A 246 -26.48 -2.93 -4.05
CA ILE A 246 -27.92 -2.63 -3.94
C ILE A 246 -28.53 -3.64 -2.99
N SER A 247 -28.96 -3.16 -1.81
CA SER A 247 -29.71 -3.96 -0.85
C SER A 247 -31.19 -3.90 -1.17
N LYS A 248 -31.81 -5.07 -1.34
CA LYS A 248 -33.25 -5.19 -1.59
C LYS A 248 -34.08 -4.97 -0.34
N ASP A 249 -33.57 -5.40 0.81
CA ASP A 249 -34.25 -5.34 2.08
C ASP A 249 -34.33 -3.92 2.65
N THR A 250 -33.29 -3.12 2.48
CA THR A 250 -33.18 -1.77 3.04
C THR A 250 -33.39 -0.68 2.02
N SER A 251 -33.57 -1.01 0.73
CA SER A 251 -33.60 -0.04 -0.38
C SER A 251 -32.38 0.90 -0.42
N LEU A 252 -31.24 0.41 0.09
CA LEU A 252 -29.97 1.12 0.08
C LEU A 252 -29.21 0.77 -1.19
N GLY A 253 -28.88 1.78 -1.99
CA GLY A 253 -28.00 1.68 -3.13
C GLY A 253 -26.70 2.45 -2.87
N ILE A 254 -25.57 1.86 -3.19
CA ILE A 254 -24.25 2.52 -3.14
C ILE A 254 -23.53 2.26 -4.45
N ASN A 255 -23.14 3.35 -5.13
CA ASN A 255 -22.27 3.29 -6.31
C ASN A 255 -20.99 4.05 -5.98
N ALA A 256 -19.84 3.43 -6.16
CA ALA A 256 -18.55 4.07 -5.95
C ALA A 256 -17.67 3.91 -7.17
N GLY A 257 -16.99 5.00 -7.56
CA GLY A 257 -16.00 4.99 -8.63
C GLY A 257 -14.79 5.81 -8.24
N TRP A 258 -13.60 5.27 -8.48
CA TRP A 258 -12.37 6.01 -8.24
C TRP A 258 -11.29 5.64 -9.25
N GLY A 259 -10.28 6.48 -9.37
CA GLY A 259 -9.19 6.20 -10.30
C GLY A 259 -8.05 7.19 -10.21
N ASN A 260 -6.91 6.75 -10.73
CA ASN A 260 -5.71 7.57 -10.86
C ASN A 260 -5.34 7.73 -12.33
N THR A 261 -4.81 8.90 -12.66
CA THR A 261 -4.15 9.16 -13.94
C THR A 261 -2.88 9.95 -13.67
N LEU A 262 -1.77 9.52 -14.25
CA LEU A 262 -0.53 10.27 -14.17
C LEU A 262 0.24 10.25 -15.49
N ALA A 263 1.02 11.32 -15.70
CA ALA A 263 1.96 11.42 -16.81
C ALA A 263 3.25 12.09 -16.32
N SER A 264 4.39 11.63 -16.85
CA SER A 264 5.66 12.28 -16.60
C SER A 264 6.62 12.16 -17.77
N ALA A 265 7.52 13.15 -17.85
CA ALA A 265 8.70 13.12 -18.70
C ALA A 265 9.92 13.50 -17.89
N SER A 266 10.96 12.69 -17.95
CA SER A 266 12.22 12.95 -17.25
C SER A 266 13.42 12.79 -18.16
N TRP A 267 14.44 13.58 -17.87
CA TRP A 267 15.75 13.53 -18.48
C TRP A 267 16.83 13.43 -17.41
N LYS A 268 17.66 12.40 -17.50
CA LYS A 268 18.84 12.22 -16.67
C LYS A 268 20.09 12.47 -17.52
N HIS A 269 21.00 13.28 -17.05
CA HIS A 269 22.30 13.56 -17.66
C HIS A 269 23.39 13.69 -16.61
N SER A 270 24.35 12.78 -16.57
CA SER A 270 25.56 12.90 -15.72
C SER A 270 25.26 13.30 -14.25
N GLY A 271 24.28 12.66 -13.64
CA GLY A 271 23.85 12.95 -12.26
C GLY A 271 22.76 14.00 -12.11
N LEU A 272 22.48 14.80 -13.13
CA LEU A 272 21.33 15.73 -13.17
C LEU A 272 20.07 14.96 -13.60
N LEU A 273 19.01 15.08 -12.83
CA LEU A 273 17.65 14.66 -13.19
C LEU A 273 16.77 15.90 -13.33
N GLN A 274 16.07 16.01 -14.44
CA GLN A 274 14.96 16.95 -14.61
C GLN A 274 13.69 16.18 -14.93
N GLN A 275 12.58 16.55 -14.31
CA GLN A 275 11.30 15.87 -14.47
C GLN A 275 10.15 16.88 -14.44
N ILE A 276 9.24 16.75 -15.40
CA ILE A 276 7.90 17.35 -15.34
C ILE A 276 6.89 16.23 -15.15
N TRP A 277 5.83 16.51 -14.39
CA TRP A 277 4.83 15.50 -14.10
C TRP A 277 3.46 16.09 -13.80
N THR A 278 2.43 15.26 -13.96
CA THR A 278 1.07 15.50 -13.48
C THR A 278 0.50 14.22 -12.90
N SER A 279 -0.34 14.36 -11.88
CA SER A 279 -1.07 13.25 -11.26
C SER A 279 -2.46 13.73 -10.84
N ALA A 280 -3.45 12.87 -11.02
CA ALA A 280 -4.83 13.10 -10.64
C ALA A 280 -5.41 11.86 -9.98
N TYR A 281 -6.26 12.07 -8.99
CA TYR A 281 -7.11 11.08 -8.36
C TYR A 281 -8.51 11.66 -8.24
N ASP A 282 -9.49 10.95 -8.75
CA ASP A 282 -10.89 11.32 -8.66
C ASP A 282 -11.66 10.19 -7.95
N LEU A 283 -12.60 10.56 -7.10
CA LEU A 283 -13.48 9.68 -6.34
C LEU A 283 -14.90 10.22 -6.40
N SER A 284 -15.88 9.33 -6.59
CA SER A 284 -17.30 9.65 -6.41
C SER A 284 -17.99 8.49 -5.70
N VAL A 285 -18.79 8.82 -4.70
CA VAL A 285 -19.67 7.88 -4.01
C VAL A 285 -21.09 8.41 -4.12
N ASP A 286 -21.99 7.62 -4.71
CA ASP A 286 -23.42 7.90 -4.75
C ASP A 286 -24.12 6.94 -3.79
N ILE A 287 -24.93 7.50 -2.89
CA ILE A 287 -25.71 6.78 -1.91
C ILE A 287 -27.19 7.09 -2.18
N ASP A 288 -27.97 6.09 -2.39
CA ASP A 288 -29.42 6.19 -2.58
C ASP A 288 -30.13 5.39 -1.49
N PHE A 289 -31.08 6.00 -0.82
CA PHE A 289 -31.92 5.37 0.20
C PHE A 289 -33.40 5.76 -0.02
N ASN A 290 -34.20 4.83 -0.53
CA ASN A 290 -35.57 5.10 -0.96
C ASN A 290 -35.60 6.24 -2.00
N SER A 291 -36.30 7.34 -1.68
CA SER A 291 -36.44 8.53 -2.52
C SER A 291 -35.39 9.61 -2.25
N MET A 292 -34.50 9.39 -1.29
CA MET A 292 -33.42 10.33 -0.91
C MET A 292 -32.08 9.76 -1.36
N GLY A 293 -31.14 10.64 -1.60
CA GLY A 293 -29.77 10.24 -1.92
C GLY A 293 -28.77 11.36 -1.75
N ALA A 294 -27.50 10.99 -1.82
CA ALA A 294 -26.39 11.92 -1.82
C ALA A 294 -25.34 11.48 -2.85
N SER A 295 -24.81 12.43 -3.61
CA SER A 295 -23.64 12.23 -4.46
C SER A 295 -22.47 12.99 -3.84
N ILE A 296 -21.35 12.31 -3.61
CA ILE A 296 -20.22 12.80 -2.83
C ILE A 296 -18.94 12.71 -3.67
N PRO A 297 -18.74 13.63 -4.63
CA PRO A 297 -17.51 13.68 -5.41
C PRO A 297 -16.38 14.32 -4.60
N SER A 298 -15.16 13.85 -4.81
CA SER A 298 -13.93 14.47 -4.31
C SER A 298 -12.76 14.14 -5.22
N GLY A 299 -11.65 14.85 -5.08
CA GLY A 299 -10.47 14.55 -5.88
C GLY A 299 -9.29 15.48 -5.59
N ILE A 300 -8.12 15.06 -6.08
CA ILE A 300 -6.90 15.87 -6.03
C ILE A 300 -6.16 15.78 -7.35
N ARG A 301 -5.68 16.91 -7.83
CA ARG A 301 -4.83 17.02 -9.02
C ARG A 301 -3.59 17.80 -8.68
N SER A 302 -2.47 17.39 -9.23
CA SER A 302 -1.20 18.07 -9.06
C SER A 302 -0.37 18.02 -10.33
N ALA A 303 0.45 19.06 -10.50
CA ALA A 303 1.44 19.10 -11.56
C ALA A 303 2.69 19.80 -11.01
N GLY A 304 3.86 19.33 -11.43
CA GLY A 304 5.09 19.85 -10.88
C GLY A 304 6.31 19.69 -11.80
N TYR A 305 7.37 20.37 -11.41
CA TYR A 305 8.70 20.27 -11.96
C TYR A 305 9.69 20.01 -10.83
N ARG A 306 10.60 19.05 -11.09
CA ARG A 306 11.70 18.69 -10.20
C ARG A 306 13.01 18.73 -10.96
N ALA A 307 14.03 19.33 -10.36
CA ALA A 307 15.41 19.21 -10.79
C ALA A 307 16.24 18.73 -9.60
N SER A 308 17.08 17.72 -9.79
CA SER A 308 17.99 17.25 -8.77
C SER A 308 19.32 16.83 -9.38
N TRP A 309 20.37 16.99 -8.61
CA TRP A 309 21.72 16.62 -8.99
C TRP A 309 22.36 15.78 -7.89
N GLU A 310 23.01 14.70 -8.31
CA GLU A 310 23.78 13.83 -7.43
C GLU A 310 25.21 13.70 -7.99
N GLY A 311 26.20 14.02 -7.19
CA GLY A 311 27.60 13.94 -7.60
C GLY A 311 28.55 13.86 -6.41
N GLY A 312 29.37 12.80 -6.35
CA GLY A 312 30.29 12.56 -5.24
C GLY A 312 29.58 12.46 -3.90
N SER A 313 29.99 13.32 -2.95
CA SER A 313 29.39 13.38 -1.60
C SER A 313 28.20 14.32 -1.49
N TRP A 314 27.85 15.03 -2.56
CA TRP A 314 26.79 16.04 -2.54
C TRP A 314 25.57 15.60 -3.34
N SER A 315 24.39 15.94 -2.84
CA SER A 315 23.19 15.98 -3.67
C SER A 315 22.41 17.25 -3.36
N ALA A 316 21.75 17.81 -4.37
CA ALA A 316 20.90 18.98 -4.22
C ALA A 316 19.74 18.92 -5.20
N GLY A 317 18.68 19.63 -4.91
CA GLY A 317 17.55 19.70 -5.82
C GLY A 317 16.53 20.74 -5.42
N ALA A 318 15.63 20.97 -6.36
CA ALA A 318 14.48 21.85 -6.23
C ALA A 318 13.25 21.17 -6.80
N GLU A 319 12.11 21.46 -6.23
CA GLU A 319 10.82 21.00 -6.72
C GLU A 319 9.78 22.10 -6.52
N THR A 320 8.90 22.26 -7.49
CA THR A 320 7.68 23.04 -7.33
C THR A 320 6.49 22.24 -7.84
N ALA A 321 5.38 22.26 -7.09
CA ALA A 321 4.17 21.55 -7.42
C ALA A 321 2.93 22.39 -7.10
N GLY A 322 2.05 22.53 -8.07
CA GLY A 322 0.74 23.11 -7.90
C GLY A 322 -0.28 22.01 -7.58
N TYR A 323 -1.19 22.30 -6.66
CA TYR A 323 -2.25 21.40 -6.23
C TYR A 323 -3.63 22.03 -6.45
N ARG A 324 -4.59 21.16 -6.79
CA ARG A 324 -6.01 21.51 -6.79
C ARG A 324 -6.77 20.35 -6.16
N ALA A 325 -7.32 20.55 -4.98
CA ALA A 325 -8.16 19.60 -4.28
C ALA A 325 -9.62 20.04 -4.35
N GLN A 326 -10.51 19.10 -4.65
CA GLN A 326 -11.95 19.25 -4.49
C GLN A 326 -12.35 18.51 -3.23
N LEU A 327 -12.79 19.23 -2.23
CA LEU A 327 -13.21 18.67 -0.97
C LEU A 327 -14.52 17.90 -1.15
N GLN A 328 -14.71 16.92 -0.28
CA GLN A 328 -15.94 16.17 -0.22
C GLN A 328 -17.11 17.08 0.14
N TYR A 329 -18.17 17.03 -0.65
CA TYR A 329 -19.40 17.75 -0.41
C TYR A 329 -20.60 16.92 -0.89
N PRO A 330 -21.61 16.68 -0.03
CA PRO A 330 -22.79 15.91 -0.39
C PRO A 330 -23.78 16.72 -1.23
N TYR A 331 -23.99 16.33 -2.47
CA TYR A 331 -25.06 16.86 -3.30
C TYR A 331 -26.32 16.01 -3.07
N LEU A 332 -27.27 16.56 -2.32
CA LEU A 332 -28.48 15.84 -1.89
C LEU A 332 -29.49 15.71 -3.04
N LYS A 333 -30.11 14.54 -3.14
CA LYS A 333 -31.20 14.22 -4.08
C LYS A 333 -32.48 13.92 -3.30
N GLY A 334 -33.62 14.40 -3.78
CA GLY A 334 -34.94 14.10 -3.15
C GLY A 334 -35.26 14.90 -1.88
N ILE A 335 -34.38 15.79 -1.43
CA ILE A 335 -34.59 16.66 -0.27
C ILE A 335 -34.76 18.09 -0.77
N THR A 336 -36.01 18.62 -0.66
CA THR A 336 -36.39 19.93 -1.21
C THR A 336 -36.00 21.13 -0.35
N THR A 337 -35.57 20.91 0.89
CA THR A 337 -35.25 21.97 1.86
C THR A 337 -33.75 22.26 2.03
N ALA A 338 -32.89 21.51 1.39
CA ALA A 338 -31.45 21.74 1.45
C ALA A 338 -31.05 22.93 0.56
N SER A 339 -30.36 23.91 1.11
CA SER A 339 -29.73 24.95 0.32
C SER A 339 -28.68 24.33 -0.58
N PRO A 340 -28.67 24.66 -1.90
CA PRO A 340 -27.63 24.15 -2.78
C PRO A 340 -26.28 24.79 -2.39
N GLY A 341 -25.44 24.01 -1.75
CA GLY A 341 -24.02 24.34 -1.56
C GLY A 341 -23.19 23.85 -2.74
N SER A 342 -21.94 24.12 -2.73
CA SER A 342 -20.97 23.62 -3.71
C SER A 342 -19.72 23.06 -3.01
N ALA A 343 -19.10 22.04 -3.62
CA ALA A 343 -17.82 21.55 -3.16
C ALA A 343 -16.79 22.68 -3.12
N GLU A 344 -16.07 22.79 -2.01
CA GLU A 344 -14.94 23.68 -1.89
C GLU A 344 -13.79 23.19 -2.78
N ILE A 345 -13.20 24.11 -3.52
CA ILE A 345 -12.03 23.86 -4.35
C ILE A 345 -10.86 24.63 -3.75
N GLN A 346 -9.87 23.89 -3.31
CA GLN A 346 -8.63 24.41 -2.76
C GLN A 346 -7.54 24.39 -3.81
N THR A 347 -6.74 25.46 -3.90
CA THR A 347 -5.55 25.52 -4.77
C THR A 347 -4.36 26.03 -3.98
N ALA A 348 -3.23 25.35 -4.10
CA ALA A 348 -2.00 25.71 -3.39
C ALA A 348 -0.77 25.50 -4.27
N LEU A 349 0.33 26.13 -3.86
CA LEU A 349 1.65 25.96 -4.48
C LEU A 349 2.66 25.56 -3.41
N GLU A 350 3.35 24.44 -3.61
CA GLU A 350 4.45 23.99 -2.78
C GLU A 350 5.76 24.11 -3.54
N SER A 351 6.76 24.73 -2.93
CA SER A 351 8.11 24.82 -3.48
C SER A 351 9.11 24.36 -2.43
N SER A 352 10.08 23.55 -2.82
CA SER A 352 11.10 23.01 -1.91
C SER A 352 12.48 23.08 -2.54
N LEU A 353 13.46 23.36 -1.68
CA LEU A 353 14.89 23.27 -1.99
C LEU A 353 15.53 22.31 -0.99
N TRP A 354 16.40 21.43 -1.45
CA TRP A 354 17.14 20.55 -0.54
C TRP A 354 18.60 20.37 -0.95
N GLY A 355 19.40 20.08 0.04
CA GLY A 355 20.79 19.68 -0.13
C GLY A 355 21.15 18.60 0.86
N SER A 356 22.04 17.70 0.50
CA SER A 356 22.65 16.74 1.41
C SER A 356 24.13 16.59 1.16
N TYR A 357 24.84 16.28 2.23
CA TYR A 357 26.27 16.03 2.20
C TYR A 357 26.59 14.75 2.97
N GLU A 358 27.31 13.84 2.34
CA GLU A 358 27.85 12.63 2.97
C GLU A 358 29.33 12.80 3.24
N MET A 359 29.76 12.53 4.47
CA MET A 359 31.14 12.60 4.90
C MET A 359 31.59 11.30 5.56
N GLN A 360 32.82 10.89 5.24
CA GLN A 360 33.49 9.82 5.95
C GLN A 360 34.30 10.45 7.08
N LEU A 361 33.94 10.18 8.34
CA LEU A 361 34.63 10.73 9.51
C LEU A 361 35.84 9.88 9.90
N THR A 362 35.62 8.54 9.88
CA THR A 362 36.70 7.54 10.01
C THR A 362 36.42 6.40 9.03
N PRO A 363 37.33 5.43 8.83
CA PRO A 363 37.03 4.28 7.97
C PRO A 363 35.76 3.51 8.35
N GLU A 364 35.40 3.54 9.63
CA GLU A 364 34.21 2.84 10.17
C GLU A 364 32.99 3.75 10.34
N LEU A 365 33.20 5.07 10.44
CA LEU A 365 32.14 6.03 10.80
C LEU A 365 31.88 7.01 9.66
N SER A 366 30.65 7.05 9.16
CA SER A 366 30.19 8.04 8.19
C SER A 366 29.00 8.82 8.73
N ALA A 367 28.85 10.06 8.28
CA ALA A 367 27.73 10.92 8.58
C ALA A 367 27.10 11.44 7.29
N SER A 368 25.79 11.62 7.31
CA SER A 368 25.05 12.30 6.25
C SER A 368 24.19 13.38 6.88
N LEU A 369 24.30 14.59 6.35
CA LEU A 369 23.47 15.73 6.75
C LEU A 369 22.60 16.13 5.57
N ARG A 370 21.34 16.39 5.83
CA ARG A 370 20.37 16.86 4.84
C ARG A 370 19.58 18.03 5.40
N LEU A 371 19.35 19.02 4.56
CA LEU A 371 18.48 20.14 4.84
C LEU A 371 17.46 20.27 3.71
N ARG A 372 16.19 20.36 4.06
CA ARG A 372 15.11 20.71 3.13
C ARG A 372 14.39 21.93 3.64
N GLY A 373 14.34 22.98 2.84
CA GLY A 373 13.49 24.14 3.03
C GLY A 373 12.26 24.02 2.14
N SER A 374 11.10 24.37 2.65
CA SER A 374 9.84 24.37 1.91
C SER A 374 9.09 25.67 2.11
N HIS A 375 8.39 26.11 1.08
CA HIS A 375 7.44 27.19 1.08
C HIS A 375 6.13 26.67 0.53
N PHE A 376 5.06 26.84 1.28
CA PHE A 376 3.71 26.47 0.89
C PHE A 376 2.81 27.70 0.90
N LEU A 377 2.27 28.02 -0.26
CA LEU A 377 1.25 29.08 -0.43
C LEU A 377 -0.11 28.38 -0.40
N ASP A 378 -0.84 28.55 0.69
CA ASP A 378 -2.10 27.88 0.96
C ASP A 378 -3.26 28.39 0.09
N PRO A 379 -4.47 27.80 0.17
CA PRO A 379 -5.63 28.27 -0.58
C PRO A 379 -6.06 29.71 -0.29
N GLU A 380 -5.83 30.19 0.92
CA GLU A 380 -6.10 31.56 1.38
C GLU A 380 -4.98 32.55 1.03
N ARG A 381 -3.95 32.08 0.26
CA ARG A 381 -2.77 32.84 -0.12
C ARG A 381 -1.87 33.25 1.05
N GLN A 382 -1.92 32.52 2.16
CA GLN A 382 -0.99 32.66 3.26
C GLN A 382 0.27 31.82 3.01
N SER A 383 1.42 32.35 3.42
CA SER A 383 2.72 31.69 3.23
C SER A 383 3.14 30.93 4.48
N HIS A 384 3.37 29.63 4.32
CA HIS A 384 3.90 28.76 5.36
C HIS A 384 5.33 28.33 4.98
N TRP A 385 6.29 28.60 5.85
CA TRP A 385 7.69 28.19 5.66
C TRP A 385 8.03 27.00 6.52
N GLY A 386 8.71 26.04 5.95
CA GLY A 386 9.15 24.83 6.65
C GLY A 386 10.65 24.62 6.51
N LEU A 387 11.26 24.12 7.58
CA LEU A 387 12.64 23.69 7.57
C LEU A 387 12.72 22.28 8.15
N SER A 388 13.27 21.35 7.38
CA SER A 388 13.37 19.93 7.75
C SER A 388 14.84 19.47 7.69
N PRO A 389 15.63 19.79 8.74
CA PRO A 389 16.95 19.20 8.92
C PRO A 389 16.85 17.72 9.27
N SER A 390 17.77 16.92 8.77
CA SER A 390 17.97 15.54 9.21
C SER A 390 19.44 15.15 9.16
N GLY A 391 19.85 14.28 10.08
CA GLY A 391 21.19 13.73 10.17
C GLY A 391 21.14 12.23 10.31
N THR A 392 22.07 11.55 9.68
CA THR A 392 22.28 10.11 9.83
C THR A 392 23.75 9.87 10.19
N LEU A 393 23.98 9.16 11.27
CA LEU A 393 25.29 8.68 11.69
C LEU A 393 25.32 7.16 11.49
N ARG A 394 26.29 6.67 10.72
CA ARG A 394 26.44 5.25 10.42
C ARG A 394 27.78 4.74 10.89
N TRP A 395 27.75 3.75 11.75
CA TRP A 395 28.93 3.11 12.31
C TRP A 395 29.01 1.65 11.84
N ASN A 396 30.05 1.31 11.09
CA ASN A 396 30.38 -0.04 10.67
C ASN A 396 31.19 -0.72 11.79
N LEU A 397 30.59 -1.68 12.46
CA LEU A 397 31.18 -2.41 13.59
C LEU A 397 31.99 -3.64 13.12
N LEU A 398 32.63 -3.56 11.93
CA LEU A 398 33.34 -4.66 11.29
C LEU A 398 32.46 -5.91 11.15
N SER A 399 32.90 -7.04 11.77
CA SER A 399 32.14 -8.30 11.76
C SER A 399 30.83 -8.26 12.58
N ALA A 400 30.66 -7.27 13.48
CA ALA A 400 29.49 -7.13 14.32
C ALA A 400 28.31 -6.39 13.65
N GLY A 401 28.46 -5.99 12.38
CA GLY A 401 27.39 -5.37 11.61
C GLY A 401 27.48 -3.85 11.52
N LYS A 402 26.33 -3.19 11.35
CA LYS A 402 26.20 -1.74 11.20
C LYS A 402 25.20 -1.20 12.21
N LEU A 403 25.53 -0.08 12.81
CA LEU A 403 24.60 0.72 13.61
C LEU A 403 24.36 2.03 12.88
N GLU A 404 23.10 2.40 12.70
CA GLU A 404 22.70 3.66 12.05
C GLU A 404 21.73 4.41 12.97
N PHE A 405 22.05 5.64 13.30
CA PHE A 405 21.15 6.55 14.00
C PHE A 405 20.74 7.67 13.07
N THR A 406 19.45 7.83 12.84
CA THR A 406 18.87 8.89 12.03
C THR A 406 17.92 9.72 12.88
N ALA A 407 18.08 11.03 12.86
CA ALA A 407 17.15 11.95 13.51
C ALA A 407 16.88 13.16 12.61
N GLY A 408 15.70 13.76 12.77
CA GLY A 408 15.32 14.93 12.00
C GLY A 408 13.92 15.42 12.27
N THR A 409 13.52 16.39 11.44
CA THR A 409 12.16 16.90 11.42
C THR A 409 11.54 16.65 10.04
N ALA A 410 10.22 16.66 9.99
CA ALA A 410 9.45 16.54 8.74
C ALA A 410 8.25 17.49 8.80
N GLN A 411 7.77 17.89 7.62
CA GLN A 411 6.58 18.70 7.46
C GLN A 411 5.66 18.12 6.41
N GLN A 412 4.37 18.44 6.49
CA GLN A 412 3.37 17.98 5.54
C GLN A 412 2.26 19.03 5.37
N TYR A 413 1.83 19.22 4.12
CA TYR A 413 0.83 20.22 3.74
C TYR A 413 -0.43 19.61 3.13
N LEU A 414 -0.42 18.30 2.84
CA LEU A 414 -1.54 17.58 2.27
C LEU A 414 -2.08 16.58 3.28
N PHE A 415 -3.40 16.57 3.43
CA PHE A 415 -4.13 15.70 4.33
C PHE A 415 -5.00 14.73 3.54
N GLN A 416 -5.17 13.53 4.08
CA GLN A 416 -6.19 12.58 3.65
C GLN A 416 -6.96 12.15 4.89
N THR A 417 -8.28 12.22 4.83
CA THR A 417 -9.16 11.80 5.91
C THR A 417 -10.51 11.35 5.35
N GLY A 418 -11.36 10.79 6.18
CA GLY A 418 -12.68 10.31 5.79
C GLY A 418 -13.10 9.08 6.57
N LEU A 419 -14.12 8.41 6.09
CA LEU A 419 -14.67 7.19 6.71
C LEU A 419 -13.76 5.98 6.44
N THR A 420 -12.69 5.84 7.23
CA THR A 420 -11.66 4.81 7.03
C THR A 420 -12.12 3.39 7.36
N ASN A 421 -13.16 3.25 8.20
CA ASN A 421 -13.58 1.95 8.76
C ASN A 421 -14.56 1.16 7.89
N LEU A 422 -15.08 1.73 6.80
CA LEU A 422 -16.11 1.09 5.97
C LEU A 422 -15.55 0.19 4.87
N GLY A 423 -14.22 0.15 4.68
CA GLY A 423 -13.60 -0.59 3.57
C GLY A 423 -13.96 -0.04 2.18
N MET A 424 -14.71 1.04 2.12
CA MET A 424 -14.99 1.78 0.90
C MET A 424 -14.01 2.95 0.78
N PRO A 425 -13.63 3.36 -0.44
CA PRO A 425 -12.78 4.53 -0.65
C PRO A 425 -13.58 5.80 -0.40
N CYS A 426 -13.83 6.11 0.87
CA CYS A 426 -14.52 7.33 1.31
C CYS A 426 -13.53 8.39 1.83
N GLU A 427 -12.24 8.16 1.66
CA GLU A 427 -11.20 9.11 2.03
C GLU A 427 -11.00 10.17 0.95
N PHE A 428 -10.90 11.40 1.35
CA PHE A 428 -10.67 12.54 0.47
C PHE A 428 -9.41 13.33 0.87
N TRP A 429 -8.86 14.04 -0.10
CA TRP A 429 -7.69 14.90 0.07
C TRP A 429 -8.08 16.34 0.28
N PHE A 430 -7.39 17.04 1.17
CA PHE A 430 -7.48 18.49 1.34
C PHE A 430 -6.11 19.10 1.67
N LEU A 431 -6.00 20.41 1.56
CA LEU A 431 -4.75 21.16 1.68
C LEU A 431 -4.70 21.89 3.02
N ALA A 432 -3.49 22.08 3.56
CA ALA A 432 -3.28 22.94 4.71
C ALA A 432 -3.79 24.36 4.42
N GLY A 433 -4.35 25.03 5.42
CA GLY A 433 -4.98 26.34 5.34
C GLY A 433 -6.15 26.45 6.30
N LYS A 434 -7.29 26.90 5.84
CA LYS A 434 -8.49 27.17 6.65
C LYS A 434 -8.90 26.02 7.57
N HIS A 435 -8.88 24.77 7.09
CA HIS A 435 -9.39 23.62 7.83
C HIS A 435 -8.37 22.97 8.77
N ALA A 436 -7.09 23.02 8.45
CA ALA A 436 -6.02 22.49 9.29
C ALA A 436 -4.69 23.17 8.99
N ASP A 437 -3.91 23.44 10.04
CA ASP A 437 -2.56 23.95 9.91
C ASP A 437 -1.60 22.89 9.36
N PRO A 438 -0.46 23.29 8.74
CA PRO A 438 0.56 22.36 8.32
C PRO A 438 1.00 21.42 9.45
N GLN A 439 1.14 20.12 9.12
CA GLN A 439 1.60 19.11 10.07
C GLN A 439 3.12 19.13 10.20
N SER A 440 3.61 18.79 11.40
CA SER A 440 5.04 18.62 11.63
C SER A 440 5.33 17.40 12.52
N SER A 441 6.58 16.93 12.43
CA SER A 441 7.05 15.76 13.16
C SER A 441 8.52 15.93 13.52
N ILE A 442 8.90 15.46 14.71
CA ILE A 442 10.29 15.20 15.09
C ILE A 442 10.43 13.69 15.22
N TYR A 443 11.46 13.12 14.61
CA TYR A 443 11.67 11.67 14.64
C TYR A 443 13.11 11.29 14.95
N GLY A 444 13.27 10.10 15.56
CA GLY A 444 14.53 9.42 15.76
C GLY A 444 14.38 7.92 15.47
N ILE A 445 15.33 7.36 14.75
CA ILE A 445 15.37 5.93 14.37
C ILE A 445 16.77 5.42 14.64
N LEU A 446 16.89 4.37 15.45
CA LEU A 446 18.12 3.62 15.68
C LEU A 446 17.98 2.26 15.00
N SER A 447 18.80 2.00 14.01
CA SER A 447 18.80 0.77 13.21
C SER A 447 20.08 -0.02 13.44
N TYR A 448 19.94 -1.31 13.65
CA TYR A 448 21.03 -2.28 13.64
C TYR A 448 20.83 -3.26 12.49
N GLU A 449 21.91 -3.55 11.77
CA GLU A 449 21.93 -4.52 10.68
C GLU A 449 23.19 -5.35 10.72
N ASN A 450 23.07 -6.66 10.59
CA ASN A 450 24.20 -7.56 10.44
C ASN A 450 23.90 -8.65 9.41
N THR A 451 24.93 -9.06 8.68
CA THR A 451 24.89 -10.20 7.77
C THR A 451 25.83 -11.28 8.26
N ILE A 452 25.34 -12.50 8.37
CA ILE A 452 26.02 -13.67 8.93
C ILE A 452 26.21 -14.72 7.82
N ASP A 453 27.21 -15.57 7.97
CA ASP A 453 27.49 -16.67 7.06
C ASP A 453 27.63 -16.21 5.59
N ARG A 454 28.61 -15.31 5.36
CA ARG A 454 28.92 -14.76 4.03
C ARG A 454 27.70 -14.12 3.31
N GLY A 455 26.77 -13.56 4.09
CA GLY A 455 25.54 -12.93 3.57
C GLY A 455 24.40 -13.91 3.33
N MET A 456 24.45 -15.15 3.85
CA MET A 456 23.33 -16.07 3.78
C MET A 456 22.16 -15.63 4.67
N TYR A 457 22.46 -15.08 5.83
CA TYR A 457 21.48 -14.56 6.77
C TYR A 457 21.70 -13.10 7.05
N ALA A 458 20.61 -12.38 7.33
CA ALA A 458 20.65 -11.01 7.81
C ALA A 458 19.74 -10.84 9.02
N ILE A 459 20.15 -10.01 9.96
CA ILE A 459 19.36 -9.55 11.08
C ILE A 459 19.24 -8.04 10.93
N LYS A 460 18.01 -7.52 11.11
CA LYS A 460 17.73 -6.10 11.19
C LYS A 460 16.86 -5.82 12.42
N ALA A 461 17.18 -4.75 13.15
CA ALA A 461 16.36 -4.25 14.24
C ALA A 461 16.30 -2.73 14.18
N ASP A 462 15.09 -2.17 14.32
CA ASP A 462 14.85 -0.73 14.32
C ASP A 462 14.10 -0.36 15.60
N ILE A 463 14.59 0.65 16.33
CA ILE A 463 13.86 1.33 17.39
C ILE A 463 13.51 2.71 16.88
N TYR A 464 12.25 3.11 17.00
CA TYR A 464 11.80 4.40 16.50
C TYR A 464 10.96 5.16 17.51
N TYR A 465 11.04 6.47 17.41
CA TYR A 465 10.18 7.42 18.12
C TYR A 465 9.85 8.59 17.19
N ARG A 466 8.58 8.99 17.17
CA ARG A 466 8.09 10.10 16.35
C ARG A 466 7.01 10.86 17.09
N THR A 467 7.15 12.19 17.16
CA THR A 467 6.06 13.09 17.57
C THR A 467 5.30 13.55 16.33
N LEU A 468 4.02 13.82 16.48
CA LEU A 468 3.13 14.26 15.42
C LEU A 468 2.35 15.48 15.91
N GLN A 469 2.46 16.60 15.21
CA GLN A 469 1.72 17.84 15.51
C GLN A 469 0.77 18.16 14.37
N GLY A 470 -0.36 18.81 14.67
CA GLY A 470 -1.36 19.17 13.69
C GLY A 470 -2.10 17.98 13.08
N GLN A 471 -2.29 16.90 13.87
CA GLN A 471 -3.01 15.73 13.40
C GLN A 471 -4.48 16.02 13.23
N VAL A 472 -5.10 15.33 12.27
CA VAL A 472 -6.54 15.40 12.04
C VAL A 472 -7.13 13.99 12.03
N GLU A 473 -8.35 13.86 12.53
CA GLU A 473 -9.17 12.65 12.45
C GLU A 473 -10.59 13.04 12.09
N TYR A 474 -11.26 12.25 11.25
CA TYR A 474 -12.64 12.47 10.86
C TYR A 474 -13.56 11.68 11.79
N LYS A 475 -14.44 12.38 12.51
CA LYS A 475 -15.39 11.77 13.45
C LYS A 475 -16.80 11.56 12.87
N GLY A 476 -17.08 12.14 11.69
CA GLY A 476 -18.37 12.05 11.06
C GLY A 476 -18.73 10.62 10.60
N ASP A 477 -19.99 10.38 10.36
CA ASP A 477 -20.53 9.12 9.84
C ASP A 477 -21.20 9.29 8.46
N LEU A 478 -21.67 8.17 7.90
CA LEU A 478 -22.30 8.16 6.59
C LEU A 478 -23.60 9.00 6.55
N PHE A 479 -24.32 9.09 7.66
CA PHE A 479 -25.59 9.81 7.74
C PHE A 479 -25.40 11.33 7.79
N ASP A 480 -24.23 11.82 8.23
CA ASP A 480 -23.91 13.25 8.24
C ASP A 480 -23.98 13.84 6.82
N PHE A 481 -23.60 13.03 5.81
CA PHE A 481 -23.75 13.43 4.41
C PHE A 481 -25.19 13.55 3.93
N MET A 482 -26.15 12.96 4.63
CA MET A 482 -27.56 12.98 4.25
C MET A 482 -28.39 14.03 5.00
N THR A 483 -27.81 14.72 6.00
CA THR A 483 -28.53 15.66 6.85
C THR A 483 -28.69 17.06 6.25
N GLY A 484 -27.96 17.41 5.21
CA GLY A 484 -27.94 18.76 4.61
C GLY A 484 -27.26 19.84 5.46
N THR A 485 -26.62 19.44 6.58
CA THR A 485 -25.90 20.33 7.51
C THR A 485 -24.42 19.99 7.58
N TYR A 486 -23.90 19.31 6.56
CA TYR A 486 -22.49 18.89 6.51
C TYR A 486 -21.55 20.09 6.62
N ASP A 487 -20.64 20.05 7.57
CA ASP A 487 -19.62 21.04 7.84
C ASP A 487 -18.30 20.34 8.21
N LEU A 488 -17.32 20.40 7.31
CA LEU A 488 -16.04 19.73 7.48
C LEU A 488 -15.33 20.13 8.78
N ASP A 489 -15.38 21.41 9.17
CA ASP A 489 -14.71 21.90 10.38
C ASP A 489 -15.31 21.31 11.67
N ARG A 490 -16.60 20.96 11.66
CA ARG A 490 -17.24 20.29 12.78
C ARG A 490 -16.90 18.81 12.86
N GLU A 491 -16.62 18.20 11.71
CA GLU A 491 -16.32 16.76 11.62
C GLU A 491 -14.84 16.46 11.77
N LEU A 492 -13.94 17.46 11.76
CA LEU A 492 -12.53 17.28 11.97
C LEU A 492 -12.13 17.45 13.44
N LEU A 493 -11.56 16.41 14.02
CA LEU A 493 -10.78 16.50 15.24
C LEU A 493 -9.38 16.99 14.90
N LYS A 494 -8.82 17.89 15.71
CA LYS A 494 -7.49 18.47 15.52
C LYS A 494 -6.66 18.32 16.79
N GLY A 495 -5.44 17.82 16.68
CA GLY A 495 -4.60 17.59 17.85
C GLY A 495 -3.21 17.08 17.51
N ASN A 496 -2.69 16.24 18.38
CA ASN A 496 -1.33 15.75 18.32
C ASN A 496 -1.28 14.23 18.46
N GLY A 497 -0.10 13.66 18.25
CA GLY A 497 0.13 12.24 18.43
C GLY A 497 1.59 11.90 18.64
N ARG A 498 1.85 10.63 18.91
CA ARG A 498 3.19 10.06 18.97
C ARG A 498 3.16 8.60 18.58
N ASN A 499 4.21 8.17 17.86
CA ASN A 499 4.41 6.78 17.49
C ASN A 499 5.77 6.33 18.00
N PHE A 500 5.85 5.11 18.55
CA PHE A 500 7.11 4.53 18.99
C PHE A 500 7.03 3.01 19.00
N GLY A 501 8.16 2.36 18.78
CA GLY A 501 8.19 0.90 18.76
C GLY A 501 9.56 0.31 18.45
N LEU A 502 9.54 -1.01 18.37
CA LEU A 502 10.66 -1.87 18.01
C LEU A 502 10.22 -2.82 16.92
N SER A 503 11.01 -2.91 15.85
CA SER A 503 10.85 -3.87 14.77
C SER A 503 12.09 -4.75 14.66
N VAL A 504 11.94 -6.06 14.50
CA VAL A 504 13.06 -7.00 14.34
C VAL A 504 12.76 -7.91 13.15
N MET A 505 13.76 -8.19 12.33
CA MET A 505 13.67 -9.15 11.22
C MET A 505 14.89 -10.06 11.20
N PHE A 506 14.65 -11.35 11.05
CA PHE A 506 15.64 -12.34 10.67
C PHE A 506 15.34 -12.82 9.25
N HIS A 507 16.31 -12.68 8.34
CA HIS A 507 16.15 -12.93 6.92
C HIS A 507 17.18 -13.92 6.39
N LYS A 508 16.71 -15.02 5.79
CA LYS A 508 17.53 -15.96 5.02
C LYS A 508 17.50 -15.55 3.53
N GLN A 509 18.61 -15.00 3.04
CA GLN A 509 18.69 -14.31 1.75
C GLN A 509 18.97 -15.24 0.56
N SER A 510 19.56 -16.41 0.77
CA SER A 510 20.02 -17.24 -0.33
C SER A 510 19.82 -18.74 -0.09
N GLY A 511 19.86 -19.54 -1.16
CA GLY A 511 19.65 -20.97 -1.17
C GLY A 511 18.32 -21.38 -1.78
N ARG A 512 17.95 -22.67 -1.64
CA ARG A 512 16.65 -23.17 -2.11
C ARG A 512 15.49 -22.67 -1.26
N LEU A 513 15.71 -22.59 0.06
CA LEU A 513 14.80 -21.95 1.00
C LEU A 513 15.29 -20.53 1.26
N THR A 514 14.44 -19.56 1.00
CA THR A 514 14.62 -18.13 1.36
C THR A 514 13.39 -17.63 2.09
N GLY A 515 13.51 -16.54 2.84
CA GLY A 515 12.39 -15.97 3.55
C GLY A 515 12.82 -15.22 4.81
N TRP A 516 11.86 -14.71 5.56
CA TRP A 516 12.11 -13.95 6.78
C TRP A 516 11.04 -14.20 7.83
N ILE A 517 11.42 -13.86 9.04
CA ILE A 517 10.53 -13.71 10.18
C ILE A 517 10.69 -12.28 10.64
N ALA A 518 9.59 -11.56 10.78
CA ALA A 518 9.56 -10.19 11.27
C ALA A 518 8.61 -10.08 12.46
N TYR A 519 8.98 -9.27 13.44
CA TYR A 519 8.16 -8.96 14.59
C TYR A 519 8.21 -7.46 14.86
N ASN A 520 7.04 -6.89 15.07
CA ASN A 520 6.85 -5.49 15.41
C ASN A 520 6.06 -5.37 16.72
N VAL A 521 6.52 -4.51 17.61
CA VAL A 521 5.77 -4.06 18.77
C VAL A 521 5.82 -2.54 18.80
N GLY A 522 4.65 -1.90 18.75
CA GLY A 522 4.59 -0.45 18.64
C GLY A 522 3.29 0.14 19.15
N ARG A 523 3.35 1.42 19.45
CA ARG A 523 2.20 2.23 19.81
C ARG A 523 2.06 3.39 18.83
N SER A 524 0.83 3.68 18.49
CA SER A 524 0.44 4.85 17.70
C SER A 524 -0.67 5.58 18.46
N LEU A 525 -0.31 6.63 19.17
CA LEU A 525 -1.18 7.33 20.09
C LEU A 525 -1.62 8.67 19.52
N ARG A 526 -2.86 9.06 19.84
CA ARG A 526 -3.48 10.33 19.45
C ARG A 526 -3.99 11.03 20.70
N ASN A 527 -3.98 12.36 20.68
CA ASN A 527 -4.56 13.22 21.70
C ASN A 527 -5.16 14.45 21.02
N PHE A 528 -6.48 14.54 21.02
CA PHE A 528 -7.21 15.66 20.44
C PHE A 528 -7.81 16.60 21.48
N ASP A 529 -7.88 16.21 22.74
CA ASP A 529 -8.30 17.02 23.89
C ASP A 529 -9.62 17.79 23.67
N VAL A 530 -10.60 17.09 23.12
CA VAL A 530 -11.97 17.58 22.93
C VAL A 530 -12.95 16.65 23.64
N PRO A 531 -14.17 17.12 24.01
CA PRO A 531 -15.16 16.29 24.69
C PRO A 531 -15.42 14.96 24.00
N GLY A 532 -15.27 13.85 24.74
CA GLY A 532 -15.40 12.47 24.26
C GLY A 532 -14.10 11.85 23.68
N TYR A 533 -13.02 12.63 23.59
CA TYR A 533 -11.71 12.21 23.08
C TYR A 533 -10.57 12.64 24.02
N GLU A 534 -10.88 12.76 25.30
CA GLU A 534 -9.93 13.24 26.30
C GLU A 534 -8.79 12.24 26.53
N GLY A 535 -7.58 12.77 26.67
CA GLY A 535 -6.39 11.97 26.96
C GLY A 535 -5.79 11.33 25.73
N GLU A 536 -4.84 10.41 25.96
CA GLU A 536 -4.21 9.65 24.87
C GLU A 536 -4.96 8.35 24.60
N TYR A 537 -5.23 8.08 23.34
CA TYR A 537 -5.85 6.84 22.88
C TYR A 537 -5.12 6.29 21.63
N PRO A 538 -5.23 4.97 21.36
CA PRO A 538 -4.61 4.38 20.18
C PRO A 538 -5.30 4.82 18.89
N SER A 539 -4.53 5.03 17.82
CA SER A 539 -5.09 5.29 16.49
C SER A 539 -5.89 4.09 15.95
N ASN A 540 -6.82 4.33 15.03
CA ASN A 540 -7.71 3.30 14.47
C ASN A 540 -6.97 2.13 13.82
N HIS A 541 -5.77 2.36 13.29
CA HIS A 541 -4.95 1.35 12.62
C HIS A 541 -3.90 0.69 13.53
N GLU A 542 -3.76 1.11 14.80
CA GLU A 542 -2.73 0.58 15.69
C GLU A 542 -2.81 -0.95 15.85
N ARG A 543 -1.69 -1.63 15.60
CA ARG A 543 -1.46 -3.02 16.00
C ARG A 543 -0.32 -3.08 17.01
N LEU A 544 -0.66 -3.33 18.28
CA LEU A 544 0.34 -3.36 19.35
C LEU A 544 1.43 -4.40 19.08
N HIS A 545 1.04 -5.58 18.60
CA HIS A 545 1.93 -6.67 18.21
C HIS A 545 1.60 -7.13 16.82
N GLU A 546 2.60 -7.31 15.97
CA GLU A 546 2.45 -7.91 14.66
C GLU A 546 3.64 -8.83 14.36
N PHE A 547 3.34 -10.07 13.98
CA PHE A 547 4.28 -11.09 13.56
C PHE A 547 4.02 -11.45 12.11
N ASN A 548 5.06 -11.43 11.29
CA ASN A 548 5.03 -11.82 9.89
C ASN A 548 6.11 -12.87 9.64
N ALA A 549 5.76 -13.94 8.95
CA ALA A 549 6.72 -14.93 8.46
C ALA A 549 6.45 -15.23 6.99
N VAL A 550 7.49 -15.25 6.19
CA VAL A 550 7.45 -15.58 4.76
C VAL A 550 8.52 -16.63 4.47
N ALA A 551 8.15 -17.67 3.78
CA ALA A 551 9.06 -18.71 3.31
C ALA A 551 8.81 -19.02 1.84
N SER A 552 9.87 -19.16 1.06
CA SER A 552 9.84 -19.56 -0.35
C SER A 552 10.84 -20.66 -0.60
N TRP A 553 10.36 -21.78 -1.16
CA TRP A 553 11.18 -22.90 -1.57
C TRP A 553 11.24 -23.00 -3.08
N ASN A 554 12.43 -23.05 -3.63
CA ASN A 554 12.67 -23.17 -5.07
C ASN A 554 13.21 -24.55 -5.41
N GLY A 555 12.36 -25.42 -6.00
CA GLY A 555 12.69 -26.72 -6.54
C GLY A 555 13.17 -26.68 -8.00
N ARG A 556 13.32 -27.85 -8.63
CA ARG A 556 13.50 -28.00 -10.07
C ARG A 556 12.11 -28.14 -10.71
N GLY A 557 11.72 -27.18 -11.58
CA GLY A 557 10.42 -27.18 -12.23
C GLY A 557 9.23 -26.80 -11.34
N TRP A 558 9.47 -26.35 -10.08
CA TRP A 558 8.42 -25.87 -9.19
C TRP A 558 8.95 -24.92 -8.11
N SER A 559 8.09 -24.11 -7.55
CA SER A 559 8.36 -23.38 -6.33
C SER A 559 7.14 -23.38 -5.41
N ALA A 560 7.37 -23.28 -4.11
CA ALA A 560 6.30 -23.19 -3.12
C ALA A 560 6.58 -22.01 -2.18
N GLY A 561 5.53 -21.35 -1.74
CA GLY A 561 5.61 -20.24 -0.80
C GLY A 561 4.57 -20.37 0.30
N ALA A 562 4.91 -19.85 1.48
CA ALA A 562 4.01 -19.73 2.60
C ALA A 562 4.20 -18.35 3.26
N SER A 563 3.13 -17.74 3.70
CA SER A 563 3.17 -16.55 4.57
C SER A 563 2.22 -16.70 5.74
N VAL A 564 2.62 -16.18 6.88
CA VAL A 564 1.83 -16.13 8.12
C VAL A 564 1.82 -14.71 8.62
N VAL A 565 0.63 -14.23 8.97
CA VAL A 565 0.43 -12.93 9.65
C VAL A 565 -0.34 -13.21 10.94
N ALA A 566 0.20 -12.76 12.07
CA ALA A 566 -0.47 -12.81 13.36
C ALA A 566 -0.34 -11.44 14.02
N ALA A 567 -1.45 -10.81 14.41
CA ALA A 567 -1.42 -9.46 14.95
C ALA A 567 -2.49 -9.25 16.02
N SER A 568 -2.24 -8.26 16.90
CA SER A 568 -3.27 -7.73 17.78
C SER A 568 -4.44 -7.16 16.98
N GLY A 569 -5.64 -7.25 17.53
CA GLY A 569 -6.79 -6.57 16.95
C GLY A 569 -6.63 -5.05 16.95
N THR A 570 -7.18 -4.37 15.95
CA THR A 570 -7.20 -2.91 15.87
C THR A 570 -8.17 -2.31 16.90
N PRO A 571 -7.92 -1.10 17.36
CA PRO A 571 -8.81 -0.40 18.27
C PRO A 571 -10.15 -0.06 17.64
N PHE A 572 -11.18 0.02 18.46
CA PHE A 572 -12.48 0.55 18.09
C PHE A 572 -13.24 1.10 19.31
N THR A 573 -14.21 1.96 19.07
CA THR A 573 -15.10 2.51 20.09
C THR A 573 -16.33 1.62 20.20
N ALA A 574 -16.51 0.97 21.35
CA ALA A 574 -17.69 0.15 21.61
C ALA A 574 -18.77 0.96 22.34
N PRO A 575 -20.06 0.68 22.08
CA PRO A 575 -21.12 1.16 22.96
C PRO A 575 -21.01 0.48 24.33
N ASP A 576 -21.16 1.25 25.38
CA ASP A 576 -21.18 0.76 26.76
C ASP A 576 -22.60 0.58 27.30
N SER A 577 -23.60 1.24 26.69
CA SER A 577 -25.00 1.11 27.03
C SER A 577 -25.92 1.41 25.84
N PHE A 578 -27.14 0.87 25.91
CA PHE A 578 -28.20 1.11 24.94
C PHE A 578 -29.45 1.51 25.68
N TYR A 579 -30.18 2.49 25.14
CA TYR A 579 -31.52 2.85 25.66
C TYR A 579 -32.50 3.11 24.51
N LEU A 580 -33.77 2.90 24.80
CA LEU A 580 -34.86 3.16 23.85
C LEU A 580 -35.37 4.57 24.04
N LEU A 581 -35.42 5.34 22.96
CA LEU A 581 -36.09 6.62 22.91
C LEU A 581 -37.23 6.52 21.86
N GLY A 582 -38.45 6.29 22.32
CA GLY A 582 -39.55 5.90 21.44
C GLY A 582 -39.30 4.54 20.78
N ASN A 583 -39.31 4.49 19.45
CA ASN A 583 -39.00 3.29 18.66
C ASN A 583 -37.56 3.25 18.15
N ARG A 584 -36.68 4.10 18.70
CA ARG A 584 -35.27 4.17 18.29
C ARG A 584 -34.37 3.65 19.39
N VAL A 585 -33.38 2.84 18.99
CA VAL A 585 -32.25 2.47 19.85
C VAL A 585 -31.21 3.56 19.77
N ILE A 586 -30.83 4.07 20.94
CA ILE A 586 -29.71 5.01 21.07
C ILE A 586 -28.58 4.30 21.77
N SER A 587 -27.41 4.31 21.16
CA SER A 587 -26.18 3.78 21.71
C SER A 587 -25.44 4.91 22.45
N HIS A 588 -25.01 4.66 23.66
CA HIS A 588 -24.04 5.47 24.35
C HIS A 588 -22.68 4.82 24.18
N PHE A 589 -21.73 5.56 23.63
CA PHE A 589 -20.39 5.04 23.37
C PHE A 589 -19.46 5.31 24.54
N GLY A 590 -18.62 4.32 24.85
CA GLY A 590 -17.54 4.45 25.81
C GLY A 590 -16.39 5.35 25.34
N ALA A 591 -15.27 5.33 26.04
CA ALA A 591 -14.10 6.09 25.64
C ALA A 591 -13.60 5.70 24.24
N HIS A 592 -13.18 6.70 23.46
CA HIS A 592 -12.76 6.50 22.07
C HIS A 592 -11.62 5.48 21.96
N ASN A 593 -11.74 4.52 21.05
CA ASN A 593 -10.77 3.46 20.78
C ASN A 593 -10.31 2.65 22.02
N SER A 594 -11.15 2.56 23.06
CA SER A 594 -10.83 1.84 24.28
C SER A 594 -10.89 0.32 24.18
N ASN A 595 -11.52 -0.20 23.14
CA ASN A 595 -11.67 -1.64 22.90
C ASN A 595 -10.81 -2.07 21.71
N ARG A 596 -10.60 -3.41 21.57
CA ARG A 596 -9.88 -3.98 20.45
C ARG A 596 -10.68 -5.11 19.81
N LEU A 597 -10.60 -5.20 18.48
CA LEU A 597 -11.09 -6.36 17.73
C LEU A 597 -10.37 -7.63 18.20
N ALA A 598 -10.93 -8.79 17.91
CA ALA A 598 -10.25 -10.06 18.15
C ALA A 598 -8.91 -10.11 17.40
N PRO A 599 -7.89 -10.80 17.96
CA PRO A 599 -6.59 -10.94 17.31
C PRO A 599 -6.70 -11.49 15.90
N TYR A 600 -5.96 -10.89 14.99
CA TYR A 600 -5.89 -11.27 13.57
C TYR A 600 -4.94 -12.45 13.36
N PHE A 601 -5.33 -13.42 12.53
CA PHE A 601 -4.44 -14.49 12.10
C PHE A 601 -4.78 -14.96 10.68
N ARG A 602 -3.75 -15.09 9.83
CA ARG A 602 -3.89 -15.54 8.45
C ARG A 602 -2.67 -16.32 8.01
N THR A 603 -2.89 -17.37 7.23
CA THR A 603 -1.84 -18.11 6.52
C THR A 603 -2.18 -18.19 5.05
N ASP A 604 -1.25 -17.80 4.19
CA ASP A 604 -1.40 -17.88 2.74
C ASP A 604 -0.38 -18.89 2.19
N LEU A 605 -0.80 -19.68 1.20
CA LEU A 605 0.04 -20.68 0.56
C LEU A 605 0.05 -20.45 -0.95
N SER A 606 1.17 -20.75 -1.60
CA SER A 606 1.27 -20.75 -3.05
C SER A 606 2.17 -21.88 -3.56
N PHE A 607 1.86 -22.37 -4.76
CA PHE A 607 2.63 -23.39 -5.45
C PHE A 607 2.67 -23.04 -6.93
N ASN A 608 3.87 -22.89 -7.49
CA ASN A 608 4.08 -22.70 -8.92
C ASN A 608 4.62 -23.99 -9.53
N TRP A 609 3.98 -24.44 -10.57
CA TRP A 609 4.45 -25.56 -11.41
C TRP A 609 4.89 -25.01 -12.77
N PHE A 610 6.17 -25.16 -13.10
CA PHE A 610 6.73 -24.72 -14.37
C PHE A 610 6.63 -25.87 -15.39
N ILE A 611 5.69 -25.76 -16.33
CA ILE A 611 5.47 -26.71 -17.43
C ILE A 611 6.60 -26.59 -18.43
N ILE A 612 6.99 -25.34 -18.76
CA ILE A 612 8.14 -25.02 -19.60
C ILE A 612 9.00 -24.04 -18.80
N GLN A 613 10.28 -24.30 -18.69
CA GLN A 613 11.24 -23.41 -18.03
C GLN A 613 12.59 -23.55 -18.70
N ASP A 614 12.87 -22.69 -19.66
CA ASP A 614 14.15 -22.61 -20.34
C ASP A 614 14.72 -21.17 -20.31
N SER A 615 15.79 -20.92 -21.06
CA SER A 615 16.43 -19.59 -21.10
C SER A 615 15.62 -18.54 -21.88
N ARG A 616 14.62 -18.95 -22.63
CA ARG A 616 13.82 -18.09 -23.52
C ARG A 616 12.43 -17.86 -22.99
N GLN A 617 11.82 -18.89 -22.40
CA GLN A 617 10.40 -18.83 -22.02
C GLN A 617 10.12 -19.60 -20.73
N THR A 618 9.06 -19.20 -20.09
CA THR A 618 8.52 -19.89 -18.91
C THR A 618 7.00 -19.95 -19.05
N LEU A 619 6.45 -21.15 -19.04
CA LEU A 619 5.00 -21.39 -18.95
C LEU A 619 4.75 -22.12 -17.64
N GLY A 620 3.82 -21.68 -16.83
CA GLY A 620 3.50 -22.32 -15.57
C GLY A 620 2.09 -22.11 -15.09
N LEU A 621 1.74 -22.89 -14.09
CA LEU A 621 0.51 -22.76 -13.31
C LEU A 621 0.87 -22.32 -11.90
N ASN A 622 0.10 -21.42 -11.36
CA ASN A 622 0.14 -21.05 -9.95
C ASN A 622 -1.15 -21.53 -9.28
N PHE A 623 -0.99 -22.22 -8.16
CA PHE A 623 -2.05 -22.58 -7.24
C PHE A 623 -1.82 -21.79 -5.96
N SER A 624 -2.79 -21.03 -5.51
CA SER A 624 -2.68 -20.26 -4.28
C SER A 624 -3.93 -20.38 -3.42
N VAL A 625 -3.73 -20.26 -2.13
CA VAL A 625 -4.79 -20.27 -1.13
C VAL A 625 -4.56 -19.09 -0.19
N TYR A 626 -5.46 -18.13 -0.25
CA TYR A 626 -5.51 -17.06 0.72
C TYR A 626 -6.29 -17.52 1.94
N ASN A 627 -5.77 -17.23 3.14
CA ASN A 627 -6.35 -17.61 4.42
C ASN A 627 -6.63 -19.15 4.52
N ALA A 628 -5.60 -19.95 4.32
CA ALA A 628 -5.67 -21.42 4.40
C ALA A 628 -6.16 -21.93 5.77
N THR A 629 -6.06 -21.15 6.82
CA THR A 629 -6.56 -21.46 8.17
C THR A 629 -8.07 -21.27 8.32
N MET A 630 -8.75 -20.69 7.32
CA MET A 630 -10.18 -20.40 7.33
C MET A 630 -10.65 -19.57 8.54
N ARG A 631 -9.75 -18.84 9.16
CA ARG A 631 -10.10 -18.01 10.30
C ARG A 631 -10.89 -16.80 9.82
N GLU A 632 -12.02 -16.58 10.42
CA GLU A 632 -12.83 -15.38 10.23
C GLU A 632 -12.22 -14.24 11.05
N ASN A 633 -11.56 -13.29 10.38
CA ASN A 633 -10.99 -12.12 11.01
C ASN A 633 -12.02 -10.99 10.99
N PRO A 634 -12.38 -10.41 12.15
CA PRO A 634 -13.34 -9.32 12.18
C PRO A 634 -12.73 -8.05 11.58
N VAL A 635 -13.51 -7.35 10.76
CA VAL A 635 -13.12 -6.04 10.20
C VAL A 635 -13.74 -4.89 10.98
N LEU A 636 -14.90 -5.09 11.57
CA LEU A 636 -15.59 -4.17 12.48
C LEU A 636 -16.59 -4.94 13.35
N TYR A 637 -17.15 -4.26 14.34
CA TYR A 637 -18.28 -4.76 15.12
C TYR A 637 -19.55 -3.99 14.74
N LYS A 638 -20.66 -4.68 14.70
CA LYS A 638 -21.97 -4.07 14.43
C LYS A 638 -22.99 -4.43 15.49
N LEU A 639 -23.95 -3.54 15.69
CA LEU A 639 -25.15 -3.80 16.47
C LEU A 639 -26.10 -4.67 15.65
N TYR A 640 -26.68 -5.69 16.27
CA TYR A 640 -27.77 -6.50 15.69
C TYR A 640 -28.78 -6.91 16.76
N VAL A 641 -29.97 -7.30 16.34
CA VAL A 641 -31.01 -7.82 17.22
C VAL A 641 -30.97 -9.34 17.15
N THR A 642 -30.85 -10.00 18.31
CA THR A 642 -30.88 -11.46 18.42
C THR A 642 -32.30 -12.00 18.15
N GLU A 643 -32.43 -13.32 17.93
CA GLU A 643 -33.74 -14.00 17.81
C GLU A 643 -34.60 -13.80 19.06
N GLU A 644 -33.98 -13.62 20.22
CA GLU A 644 -34.65 -13.32 21.50
C GLU A 644 -35.02 -11.85 21.64
N ARG A 645 -34.91 -11.03 20.58
CA ARG A 645 -35.14 -9.60 20.53
C ARG A 645 -34.28 -8.78 21.49
N GLN A 646 -33.10 -9.27 21.81
CA GLN A 646 -32.09 -8.53 22.58
C GLN A 646 -31.11 -7.86 21.63
N PHE A 647 -30.63 -6.68 22.02
CA PHE A 647 -29.54 -6.03 21.30
C PHE A 647 -28.23 -6.70 21.65
N ALA A 648 -27.48 -7.09 20.61
CA ALA A 648 -26.17 -7.66 20.76
C ALA A 648 -25.17 -6.92 19.85
N TYR A 649 -23.94 -6.89 20.28
CA TYR A 649 -22.83 -6.30 19.54
C TYR A 649 -21.85 -7.39 19.14
N GLY A 650 -21.67 -7.59 17.85
CA GLY A 650 -20.88 -8.72 17.36
C GLY A 650 -20.05 -8.40 16.12
N PRO A 651 -19.09 -9.28 15.81
CA PRO A 651 -18.16 -9.07 14.71
C PRO A 651 -18.86 -9.12 13.36
N LEU A 652 -18.49 -8.20 12.48
CA LEU A 652 -18.70 -8.31 11.05
C LEU A 652 -17.40 -8.85 10.42
N ASN A 653 -17.50 -10.02 9.84
CA ASN A 653 -16.38 -10.66 9.14
C ASN A 653 -16.56 -10.46 7.63
N LEU A 654 -15.45 -10.28 6.90
CA LEU A 654 -15.49 -10.43 5.45
C LEU A 654 -15.91 -11.86 5.11
N GLY A 655 -16.86 -12.02 4.20
CA GLY A 655 -17.46 -13.32 3.85
C GLY A 655 -16.49 -14.36 3.25
N PHE A 656 -15.20 -14.03 3.12
CA PHE A 656 -14.16 -14.88 2.56
C PHE A 656 -13.33 -15.52 3.66
N SER A 657 -13.78 -16.68 4.16
CA SER A 657 -12.96 -17.44 5.11
C SER A 657 -11.77 -18.12 4.45
N ILE A 658 -11.85 -18.48 3.16
CA ILE A 658 -10.78 -19.08 2.34
C ILE A 658 -10.99 -18.71 0.88
N LEU A 659 -9.92 -18.33 0.17
CA LEU A 659 -9.96 -18.04 -1.26
C LEU A 659 -8.91 -18.89 -2.00
N PRO A 660 -9.26 -20.07 -2.53
CA PRO A 660 -8.41 -20.81 -3.43
C PRO A 660 -8.37 -20.12 -4.80
N SER A 661 -7.24 -20.15 -5.46
CA SER A 661 -7.04 -19.56 -6.77
C SER A 661 -6.11 -20.40 -7.62
N ILE A 662 -6.36 -20.39 -8.93
CA ILE A 662 -5.48 -20.92 -9.95
C ILE A 662 -5.21 -19.83 -10.99
N SER A 663 -3.98 -19.73 -11.44
CA SER A 663 -3.61 -18.86 -12.55
C SER A 663 -2.61 -19.54 -13.48
N ILE A 664 -2.67 -19.18 -14.76
CA ILE A 664 -1.68 -19.54 -15.75
C ILE A 664 -0.84 -18.32 -16.08
N PHE A 665 0.46 -18.50 -16.21
CA PHE A 665 1.37 -17.44 -16.59
C PHE A 665 2.34 -17.90 -17.68
N TYR A 666 2.65 -16.96 -18.60
CA TYR A 666 3.62 -17.13 -19.66
C TYR A 666 4.57 -15.95 -19.70
N ARG A 667 5.87 -16.24 -19.78
CA ARG A 667 6.95 -15.24 -19.90
C ARG A 667 7.87 -15.61 -21.05
N LEU A 668 8.15 -14.62 -21.92
CA LEU A 668 9.05 -14.73 -23.06
C LEU A 668 10.26 -13.81 -22.89
#